data_689a83c2bdf548aef2baea4bc5138fe9
#
_entry.id   689a83c2bdf548aef2baea4bc5138fe9
#
_cell.length_a   1.000
_cell.length_b   1.000
_cell.length_c   1.000
_cell.angle_alpha   90.00
_cell.angle_beta   90.00
_cell.angle_gamma   90.00
#
_symmetry.space_group_name_H-M   'P 1'
#
loop_
_entity.id
_entity.type
_entity.pdbx_description
1 polymer ?
#
loop_
_entity_poly.entity_id
_entity_poly.type
_entity_poly.pdbx_seq_one_letter_code
_entity_poly.pdbx_strand_id
1 'polypeptide(L)'
;MNKFYLIFLVFIPLQLVVAQSSFSVDDYQLFLQENANITSQQLFETHNAGEFKASVTSGWNSALYHDSIEIKLKLTNGEKSLIDKNGFVVSERLAKGSFGEQLEEIYHSDLPLYISSDAILHAFHASYDKILKQTELRILIDRITTLLENMNSSFTVLETRYNQDDNLKQMLKDLDVYLTIPRKLLNSSDQPYYNDNINLVDSLLNNIESYQATARPLFSITPRKIDFSQFKPRGHYDDEYYPELAKYFKVMMWFGKIELYLIPPKSFVKVPLVDAQRQIIISHLFSELINLSNSREIFDEVEFIIRTFVGEQDNVTLPNLDETFIDVGITNVRQLLDTLTVKRFQDTLKVKSFAGQKILSQILMNDPMSPDKIEPASAFMPFGQRFIIDSYVTSNVVYDRVKARRMLPSTLDILFALGNDAAAQLLKDELDKFNYSSNIAALRYLIDNYEFDFWNNSIYNLWLNSIRTLNPPSDRSYLPQFMQTAAWWQQKMNAQLSSWIELRHDNLLYAKQSYTGGVVCSYPYGYVEPVPQFFNSIKILAENTLEKLYSIPSYEEWVKESFKIYFDNLAGVADTISIIAQKELDNVGLTEDDKNFLKRILYNNPEQVCGGPAHVGWYPSLFFNDWDQAEFHKEDYLVADYHTSPTDAAGALVGWVKHAGTGKIDLMIMNTKLPNGKNVAFVGPVLSYHEFTTTNFIRLTDQDWKDQFLTQSTRPEWTNIYLADVNGDVKAEGLSLITDIDKEGSGQPLLPENHLIAQNYPNPFNSSTKIAFNIPSRLTNSKVKLVIYDIQGNKVKELINETLPTGNYLVEWNGTSDKNKKVSSGVYFYEIRVDTERFVGKMNLIK
;
A
#
# COMPACT_ATOMS: atom_id res chain seq x y z
N MET A 1 -6.21 22.75 69.32
CA MET A 1 -7.01 22.17 68.20
C MET A 1 -6.37 22.69 66.94
N ASN A 2 -5.42 21.93 66.37
CA ASN A 2 -4.74 22.29 65.15
C ASN A 2 -5.38 21.51 64.04
N LYS A 3 -5.95 22.20 63.01
CA LYS A 3 -6.42 21.59 61.78
C LYS A 3 -5.26 21.49 60.81
N PHE A 4 -4.87 20.26 60.46
CA PHE A 4 -3.99 19.96 59.34
C PHE A 4 -4.83 20.00 58.06
N TYR A 5 -4.50 20.90 57.13
CA TYR A 5 -4.98 20.84 55.75
C TYR A 5 -4.03 19.97 54.92
N LEU A 6 -4.51 18.84 54.47
CA LEU A 6 -3.82 17.98 53.50
C LEU A 6 -4.04 18.57 52.09
N ILE A 7 -3.01 19.14 51.49
CA ILE A 7 -3.01 19.61 50.11
C ILE A 7 -2.75 18.38 49.23
N PHE A 8 -3.78 17.90 48.52
CA PHE A 8 -3.62 16.96 47.42
C PHE A 8 -3.04 17.71 46.23
N LEU A 9 -1.75 17.50 45.92
CA LEU A 9 -1.14 17.87 44.65
C LEU A 9 -1.60 16.86 43.61
N VAL A 10 -2.58 17.22 42.79
CA VAL A 10 -2.94 16.49 41.57
C VAL A 10 -1.84 16.76 40.55
N PHE A 11 -0.99 15.77 40.32
CA PHE A 11 -0.12 15.75 39.15
C PHE A 11 -0.99 15.55 37.90
N ILE A 12 -1.29 16.63 37.19
CA ILE A 12 -1.78 16.57 35.82
C ILE A 12 -0.54 16.33 34.95
N PRO A 13 -0.42 15.21 34.26
CA PRO A 13 0.64 15.06 33.27
C PRO A 13 0.40 16.12 32.18
N LEU A 14 1.33 17.05 32.06
CA LEU A 14 1.39 17.99 30.95
C LEU A 14 1.73 17.15 29.70
N GLN A 15 0.72 16.63 29.01
CA GLN A 15 0.91 16.18 27.65
C GLN A 15 1.36 17.40 26.86
N LEU A 16 2.62 17.40 26.45
CA LEU A 16 3.10 18.25 25.36
C LEU A 16 2.28 17.87 24.12
N VAL A 17 1.18 18.58 23.90
CA VAL A 17 0.54 18.65 22.59
C VAL A 17 1.57 19.37 21.71
N VAL A 18 2.39 18.59 21.04
CA VAL A 18 3.11 19.08 19.86
C VAL A 18 1.99 19.46 18.91
N ALA A 19 1.78 20.77 18.74
CA ALA A 19 0.87 21.27 17.72
C ALA A 19 1.39 20.74 16.38
N GLN A 20 0.72 19.72 15.84
CA GLN A 20 0.94 19.26 14.48
C GLN A 20 0.62 20.46 13.59
N SER A 21 1.62 20.90 12.83
CA SER A 21 1.43 21.99 11.86
C SER A 21 0.46 21.49 10.80
N SER A 22 -0.64 22.19 10.60
CA SER A 22 -1.55 21.93 9.47
C SER A 22 -0.76 21.92 8.17
N PHE A 23 -1.04 20.95 7.27
CA PHE A 23 -0.40 20.86 5.94
C PHE A 23 -0.43 22.22 5.24
N SER A 24 0.75 22.73 4.89
CA SER A 24 0.93 23.99 4.18
C SER A 24 1.40 23.70 2.75
N VAL A 25 0.66 24.24 1.76
CA VAL A 25 1.05 24.14 0.35
C VAL A 25 2.37 24.85 0.09
N ASP A 26 2.62 25.98 0.77
CA ASP A 26 3.85 26.76 0.63
C ASP A 26 5.05 25.98 1.19
N ASP A 27 4.90 25.31 2.35
CA ASP A 27 5.95 24.46 2.94
C ASP A 27 6.23 23.23 2.05
N TYR A 28 5.18 22.65 1.45
CA TYR A 28 5.36 21.56 0.49
C TYR A 28 6.08 22.00 -0.77
N GLN A 29 5.75 23.19 -1.31
CA GLN A 29 6.45 23.74 -2.46
C GLN A 29 7.92 24.03 -2.14
N LEU A 30 8.21 24.58 -0.95
CA LEU A 30 9.58 24.79 -0.48
C LEU A 30 10.33 23.44 -0.37
N PHE A 31 9.72 22.44 0.26
CA PHE A 31 10.28 21.09 0.34
C PHE A 31 10.61 20.51 -1.04
N LEU A 32 9.71 20.64 -2.03
CA LEU A 32 9.94 20.17 -3.40
C LEU A 32 11.14 20.88 -4.06
N GLN A 33 11.30 22.18 -3.83
CA GLN A 33 12.43 22.94 -4.36
C GLN A 33 13.77 22.53 -3.72
N GLU A 34 13.81 22.39 -2.39
CA GLU A 34 14.99 21.98 -1.64
C GLU A 34 15.43 20.55 -1.97
N ASN A 35 14.47 19.65 -2.22
CA ASN A 35 14.70 18.23 -2.49
C ASN A 35 14.63 17.85 -3.97
N ALA A 36 14.59 18.83 -4.89
CA ALA A 36 14.48 18.59 -6.33
C ALA A 36 15.60 17.71 -6.92
N ASN A 37 16.76 17.65 -6.25
CA ASN A 37 17.93 16.86 -6.65
C ASN A 37 18.48 16.02 -5.50
N ILE A 38 17.63 15.63 -4.54
CA ILE A 38 18.04 14.79 -3.42
C ILE A 38 18.58 13.45 -3.93
N THR A 39 19.74 13.04 -3.45
CA THR A 39 20.34 11.74 -3.78
C THR A 39 19.77 10.64 -2.88
N SER A 40 19.96 9.37 -3.25
CA SER A 40 19.60 8.23 -2.39
C SER A 40 20.30 8.32 -1.03
N GLN A 41 21.56 8.74 -1.00
CA GLN A 41 22.32 8.91 0.23
C GLN A 41 21.71 9.99 1.14
N GLN A 42 21.34 11.14 0.60
CA GLN A 42 20.66 12.21 1.36
C GLN A 42 19.27 11.77 1.83
N LEU A 43 18.56 10.95 1.03
CA LEU A 43 17.28 10.37 1.42
C LEU A 43 17.46 9.47 2.66
N PHE A 44 18.51 8.63 2.70
CA PHE A 44 18.80 7.76 3.85
C PHE A 44 19.26 8.54 5.08
N GLU A 45 19.92 9.67 4.91
CA GLU A 45 20.30 10.56 6.02
C GLU A 45 19.06 11.23 6.64
N THR A 46 18.09 11.61 5.80
CA THR A 46 16.83 12.23 6.24
C THR A 46 15.88 11.20 6.87
N HIS A 47 15.77 10.02 6.27
CA HIS A 47 14.92 8.91 6.71
C HIS A 47 15.81 7.74 7.17
N ASN A 48 16.47 7.96 8.31
CA ASN A 48 17.46 7.01 8.81
C ASN A 48 16.80 5.91 9.65
N ALA A 49 16.64 4.72 9.06
CA ALA A 49 16.15 3.55 9.77
C ALA A 49 17.11 3.04 10.88
N GLY A 50 18.33 3.57 10.95
CA GLY A 50 19.38 3.07 11.83
C GLY A 50 19.95 1.73 11.35
N GLU A 51 20.75 1.12 12.23
CA GLU A 51 21.39 -0.18 11.98
C GLU A 51 20.58 -1.29 12.65
N PHE A 52 20.57 -2.46 12.05
CA PHE A 52 19.93 -3.65 12.57
C PHE A 52 20.99 -4.64 13.04
N LYS A 53 20.67 -5.50 13.99
CA LYS A 53 21.57 -6.60 14.34
C LYS A 53 21.60 -7.62 13.21
N ALA A 54 22.81 -8.06 12.83
CA ALA A 54 23.01 -9.12 11.85
C ALA A 54 22.67 -10.51 12.40
N SER A 55 22.82 -10.68 13.72
CA SER A 55 22.52 -11.93 14.43
C SER A 55 22.29 -11.68 15.91
N VAL A 56 21.77 -12.71 16.60
CA VAL A 56 21.51 -12.71 18.04
C VAL A 56 22.10 -13.98 18.67
N THR A 57 22.20 -13.97 20.00
CA THR A 57 22.47 -15.19 20.76
C THR A 57 21.13 -15.85 21.11
N SER A 58 20.61 -16.69 20.22
CA SER A 58 19.25 -17.23 20.35
C SER A 58 19.05 -18.07 21.61
N GLY A 59 20.09 -18.82 22.01
CA GLY A 59 19.99 -19.77 23.10
C GLY A 59 18.99 -20.89 22.86
N TRP A 60 18.71 -21.24 21.60
CA TRP A 60 17.75 -22.22 21.15
C TRP A 60 17.84 -23.55 21.94
N ASN A 61 19.03 -24.14 22.00
CA ASN A 61 19.26 -25.42 22.70
C ASN A 61 19.00 -25.40 24.22
N SER A 62 18.74 -24.23 24.80
CA SER A 62 18.38 -24.05 26.21
C SER A 62 16.92 -23.62 26.41
N ALA A 63 16.18 -23.40 25.33
CA ALA A 63 14.80 -22.93 25.38
C ALA A 63 13.85 -24.06 25.79
N LEU A 64 12.89 -23.78 26.67
CA LEU A 64 11.82 -24.70 26.97
C LEU A 64 11.05 -25.03 25.68
N TYR A 65 10.62 -26.28 25.53
CA TYR A 65 9.89 -26.83 24.39
C TYR A 65 10.67 -26.95 23.08
N HIS A 66 11.98 -26.54 22.98
CA HIS A 66 12.75 -26.71 21.76
C HIS A 66 12.79 -28.16 21.30
N ASP A 67 13.05 -29.14 22.22
CA ASP A 67 13.05 -30.57 21.92
C ASP A 67 11.72 -31.05 21.33
N SER A 68 10.59 -30.61 21.92
CA SER A 68 9.26 -30.95 21.44
C SER A 68 9.00 -30.45 20.04
N ILE A 69 9.41 -29.17 19.76
CA ILE A 69 9.30 -28.55 18.45
C ILE A 69 10.19 -29.25 17.43
N GLU A 70 11.48 -29.54 17.77
CA GLU A 70 12.40 -30.23 16.88
C GLU A 70 11.91 -31.62 16.49
N ILE A 71 11.39 -32.39 17.47
CA ILE A 71 10.91 -33.75 17.24
C ILE A 71 9.61 -33.77 16.43
N LYS A 72 8.62 -32.96 16.83
CA LYS A 72 7.28 -32.95 16.20
C LYS A 72 7.31 -32.35 14.80
N LEU A 73 8.05 -31.26 14.59
CA LEU A 73 8.18 -30.59 13.29
C LEU A 73 9.35 -31.12 12.45
N LYS A 74 10.21 -32.01 13.01
CA LYS A 74 11.39 -32.58 12.34
C LYS A 74 12.29 -31.50 11.72
N LEU A 75 12.69 -30.53 12.54
CA LEU A 75 13.47 -29.37 12.05
C LEU A 75 14.75 -29.79 11.35
N THR A 76 15.00 -29.19 10.19
CA THR A 76 16.23 -29.39 9.41
C THR A 76 17.40 -28.64 10.01
N ASN A 77 18.63 -28.93 9.54
CA ASN A 77 19.81 -28.16 9.93
C ASN A 77 19.75 -26.71 9.41
N GLY A 78 19.11 -26.47 8.25
CA GLY A 78 18.91 -25.12 7.70
C GLY A 78 18.00 -24.29 8.59
N GLU A 79 16.84 -24.83 8.98
CA GLU A 79 15.89 -24.18 9.90
C GLU A 79 16.55 -23.84 11.25
N LYS A 80 17.27 -24.78 11.85
CA LYS A 80 18.03 -24.54 13.10
C LYS A 80 19.09 -23.47 12.97
N SER A 81 19.83 -23.45 11.85
CA SER A 81 20.83 -22.41 11.56
C SER A 81 20.24 -21.02 11.52
N LEU A 82 19.04 -20.86 10.93
CA LEU A 82 18.33 -19.58 10.89
C LEU A 82 17.82 -19.18 12.29
N ILE A 83 17.31 -20.11 13.09
CA ILE A 83 16.93 -19.86 14.49
C ILE A 83 18.15 -19.40 15.31
N ASP A 84 19.29 -20.05 15.16
CA ASP A 84 20.52 -19.67 15.87
C ASP A 84 21.02 -18.29 15.46
N LYS A 85 20.90 -17.95 14.18
CA LYS A 85 21.34 -16.64 13.62
C LYS A 85 20.38 -15.51 14.03
N ASN A 86 19.07 -15.71 13.85
CA ASN A 86 18.07 -14.66 13.90
C ASN A 86 17.22 -14.66 15.19
N GLY A 87 17.24 -15.74 15.96
CA GLY A 87 16.29 -16.02 17.05
C GLY A 87 14.97 -16.61 16.54
N PHE A 88 14.79 -16.75 15.23
CA PHE A 88 13.61 -17.34 14.58
C PHE A 88 13.91 -17.81 13.17
N VAL A 89 12.99 -18.62 12.61
CA VAL A 89 12.92 -19.01 11.20
C VAL A 89 11.47 -18.98 10.74
N VAL A 90 11.23 -18.66 9.47
CA VAL A 90 9.96 -18.93 8.77
C VAL A 90 10.19 -20.08 7.81
N SER A 91 9.34 -21.12 7.84
CA SER A 91 9.52 -22.35 7.05
C SER A 91 8.41 -22.52 6.02
N GLU A 92 8.77 -22.49 4.73
CA GLU A 92 7.86 -22.82 3.61
C GLU A 92 7.50 -24.32 3.63
N ARG A 93 8.38 -25.18 4.12
CA ARG A 93 8.16 -26.63 4.23
C ARG A 93 7.00 -26.97 5.18
N LEU A 94 6.77 -26.17 6.20
CA LEU A 94 5.76 -26.37 7.23
C LEU A 94 4.47 -25.58 6.97
N ALA A 95 4.37 -24.94 5.81
CA ALA A 95 3.23 -24.09 5.45
C ALA A 95 1.94 -24.90 5.25
N LYS A 96 0.81 -24.29 5.63
CA LYS A 96 -0.55 -24.82 5.50
C LYS A 96 -1.42 -23.97 4.59
N GLY A 97 -2.62 -24.45 4.28
CA GLY A 97 -3.57 -23.75 3.42
C GLY A 97 -4.17 -22.51 4.08
N SER A 98 -4.42 -22.53 5.38
CA SER A 98 -5.09 -21.46 6.11
C SER A 98 -4.50 -21.21 7.50
N PHE A 99 -4.85 -20.07 8.12
CA PHE A 99 -4.54 -19.80 9.54
C PHE A 99 -5.21 -20.80 10.46
N GLY A 100 -6.47 -21.19 10.16
CA GLY A 100 -7.19 -22.21 10.90
C GLY A 100 -6.44 -23.54 10.91
N GLU A 101 -6.08 -24.07 9.73
CA GLU A 101 -5.32 -25.31 9.60
C GLU A 101 -3.96 -25.22 10.31
N GLN A 102 -3.27 -24.10 10.24
CA GLN A 102 -1.98 -23.93 10.88
C GLN A 102 -2.10 -23.85 12.40
N LEU A 103 -3.09 -23.14 12.93
CA LEU A 103 -3.35 -23.06 14.37
C LEU A 103 -3.77 -24.42 14.93
N GLU A 104 -4.60 -25.15 14.21
CA GLU A 104 -5.02 -26.49 14.60
C GLU A 104 -3.89 -27.52 14.55
N GLU A 105 -2.98 -27.46 13.59
CA GLU A 105 -1.78 -28.30 13.58
C GLU A 105 -0.89 -28.05 14.81
N ILE A 106 -0.73 -26.78 15.21
CA ILE A 106 0.00 -26.40 16.43
C ILE A 106 -0.74 -26.95 17.67
N TYR A 107 -2.07 -26.81 17.69
CA TYR A 107 -2.93 -27.33 18.75
C TYR A 107 -2.83 -28.86 18.86
N HIS A 108 -2.97 -29.63 17.76
CA HIS A 108 -2.82 -31.10 17.71
C HIS A 108 -1.42 -31.57 18.09
N SER A 109 -0.44 -30.75 17.81
CA SER A 109 0.94 -31.02 18.17
C SER A 109 1.27 -30.58 19.57
N ASP A 110 0.32 -30.06 20.37
CA ASP A 110 0.54 -29.61 21.75
C ASP A 110 1.84 -28.77 21.85
N LEU A 111 1.95 -27.72 21.00
CA LEU A 111 3.12 -26.86 20.92
C LEU A 111 2.80 -25.45 21.46
N PRO A 112 3.81 -24.76 22.02
CA PRO A 112 3.65 -23.40 22.49
C PRO A 112 3.38 -22.44 21.33
N LEU A 113 2.32 -21.65 21.45
CA LEU A 113 1.84 -20.78 20.38
C LEU A 113 2.46 -19.39 20.41
N TYR A 114 2.88 -18.92 19.25
CA TYR A 114 3.17 -17.51 18.95
C TYR A 114 1.99 -16.87 18.20
N ILE A 115 1.48 -15.75 18.72
CA ILE A 115 0.36 -14.99 18.14
C ILE A 115 0.93 -13.78 17.40
N SER A 116 0.88 -13.83 16.07
CA SER A 116 1.41 -12.82 15.18
C SER A 116 0.42 -11.69 14.90
N SER A 117 0.92 -10.52 14.51
CA SER A 117 0.14 -9.43 13.91
C SER A 117 -0.55 -9.89 12.60
N ASP A 118 0.09 -10.78 11.85
CA ASP A 118 -0.42 -11.39 10.61
C ASP A 118 -1.77 -12.09 10.83
N ALA A 119 -1.92 -12.84 11.93
CA ALA A 119 -3.17 -13.55 12.25
C ALA A 119 -4.36 -12.56 12.46
N ILE A 120 -4.12 -11.44 13.10
CA ILE A 120 -5.17 -10.43 13.35
C ILE A 120 -5.53 -9.67 12.08
N LEU A 121 -4.55 -9.34 11.26
CA LEU A 121 -4.77 -8.69 9.95
C LEU A 121 -5.60 -9.58 9.04
N HIS A 122 -5.26 -10.87 8.95
CA HIS A 122 -6.00 -11.83 8.13
C HIS A 122 -7.44 -12.04 8.60
N ALA A 123 -7.69 -12.16 9.91
CA ALA A 123 -9.06 -12.28 10.43
C ALA A 123 -9.91 -11.04 10.11
N PHE A 124 -9.30 -9.85 10.13
CA PHE A 124 -9.97 -8.62 9.73
C PHE A 124 -10.25 -8.60 8.22
N HIS A 125 -9.30 -9.03 7.38
CA HIS A 125 -9.48 -9.17 5.94
C HIS A 125 -10.71 -10.03 5.60
N ALA A 126 -10.76 -11.27 6.08
CA ALA A 126 -11.86 -12.20 5.80
C ALA A 126 -13.24 -11.62 6.22
N SER A 127 -13.26 -10.87 7.32
CA SER A 127 -14.48 -10.22 7.81
C SER A 127 -14.87 -9.01 6.98
N TYR A 128 -13.91 -8.20 6.57
CA TYR A 128 -14.13 -7.03 5.73
C TYR A 128 -14.67 -7.43 4.35
N ASP A 129 -14.07 -8.44 3.70
CA ASP A 129 -14.54 -8.99 2.42
C ASP A 129 -16.00 -9.48 2.53
N LYS A 130 -16.32 -10.22 3.57
CA LYS A 130 -17.68 -10.72 3.83
C LYS A 130 -18.69 -9.60 4.07
N ILE A 131 -18.33 -8.54 4.80
CA ILE A 131 -19.16 -7.37 5.04
C ILE A 131 -19.41 -6.60 3.73
N LEU A 132 -18.36 -6.36 2.94
CA LEU A 132 -18.46 -5.68 1.64
C LEU A 132 -19.35 -6.45 0.68
N LYS A 133 -19.12 -7.74 0.50
CA LYS A 133 -19.92 -8.65 -0.33
C LYS A 133 -21.40 -8.65 0.07
N GLN A 134 -21.70 -8.70 1.37
CA GLN A 134 -23.10 -8.62 1.85
C GLN A 134 -23.73 -7.25 1.58
N THR A 135 -22.97 -6.17 1.67
CA THR A 135 -23.44 -4.82 1.35
C THR A 135 -23.82 -4.70 -0.11
N GLU A 136 -23.00 -5.26 -1.00
CA GLU A 136 -23.25 -5.28 -2.44
C GLU A 136 -24.51 -6.09 -2.78
N LEU A 137 -24.61 -7.31 -2.27
CA LEU A 137 -25.74 -8.21 -2.53
C LEU A 137 -27.09 -7.68 -2.00
N ARG A 138 -27.08 -7.04 -0.82
CA ARG A 138 -28.31 -6.63 -0.13
C ARG A 138 -28.75 -5.22 -0.45
N ILE A 139 -27.82 -4.32 -0.79
CA ILE A 139 -28.09 -2.90 -0.94
C ILE A 139 -27.69 -2.40 -2.33
N LEU A 140 -26.41 -2.49 -2.70
CA LEU A 140 -25.89 -1.78 -3.86
C LEU A 140 -26.46 -2.29 -5.18
N ILE A 141 -26.64 -3.60 -5.34
CA ILE A 141 -27.26 -4.20 -6.54
C ILE A 141 -28.70 -3.70 -6.73
N ASP A 142 -29.49 -3.70 -5.65
CA ASP A 142 -30.88 -3.20 -5.67
C ASP A 142 -30.93 -1.70 -6.00
N ARG A 143 -30.08 -0.90 -5.34
CA ARG A 143 -30.03 0.56 -5.57
C ARG A 143 -29.62 0.92 -6.99
N ILE A 144 -28.58 0.26 -7.53
CA ILE A 144 -28.13 0.48 -8.91
C ILE A 144 -29.21 0.03 -9.90
N THR A 145 -29.88 -1.09 -9.66
CA THR A 145 -30.98 -1.57 -10.51
C THR A 145 -32.12 -0.56 -10.51
N THR A 146 -32.59 -0.15 -9.33
CA THR A 146 -33.68 0.85 -9.17
C THR A 146 -33.29 2.19 -9.82
N LEU A 147 -32.07 2.66 -9.64
CA LEU A 147 -31.54 3.88 -10.28
C LEU A 147 -31.69 3.81 -11.80
N LEU A 148 -31.20 2.73 -12.41
CA LEU A 148 -31.23 2.53 -13.86
C LEU A 148 -32.65 2.38 -14.41
N GLU A 149 -33.55 1.69 -13.71
CA GLU A 149 -34.95 1.54 -14.06
C GLU A 149 -35.71 2.88 -14.02
N ASN A 150 -35.51 3.68 -12.97
CA ASN A 150 -36.11 5.00 -12.85
C ASN A 150 -35.63 5.95 -13.96
N MET A 151 -34.30 5.96 -14.24
CA MET A 151 -33.76 6.77 -15.32
C MET A 151 -34.30 6.32 -16.68
N ASN A 152 -34.37 5.00 -16.95
CA ASN A 152 -34.95 4.48 -18.19
C ASN A 152 -36.42 4.86 -18.36
N SER A 153 -37.22 4.72 -17.29
CA SER A 153 -38.64 5.09 -17.33
C SER A 153 -38.86 6.59 -17.58
N SER A 154 -37.95 7.42 -17.11
CA SER A 154 -37.96 8.87 -17.29
C SER A 154 -37.32 9.35 -18.58
N PHE A 155 -36.66 8.48 -19.34
CA PHE A 155 -35.93 8.84 -20.55
C PHE A 155 -36.83 9.45 -21.63
N THR A 156 -38.08 8.95 -21.75
CA THR A 156 -39.09 9.50 -22.66
C THR A 156 -39.39 10.97 -22.40
N VAL A 157 -39.35 11.40 -21.12
CA VAL A 157 -39.59 12.80 -20.72
C VAL A 157 -38.41 13.66 -21.21
N LEU A 158 -37.17 13.20 -21.02
CA LEU A 158 -35.95 13.87 -21.50
C LEU A 158 -35.96 13.94 -23.03
N GLU A 159 -36.26 12.83 -23.69
CA GLU A 159 -36.33 12.74 -25.16
C GLU A 159 -37.36 13.70 -25.72
N THR A 160 -38.61 13.73 -25.19
CA THR A 160 -39.68 14.64 -25.62
C THR A 160 -39.24 16.12 -25.47
N ARG A 161 -38.43 16.47 -24.48
CA ARG A 161 -37.91 17.83 -24.25
C ARG A 161 -36.95 18.28 -25.34
N TYR A 162 -36.17 17.35 -25.94
CA TYR A 162 -35.03 17.68 -26.80
C TYR A 162 -35.10 17.04 -28.19
N ASN A 163 -36.02 16.15 -28.50
CA ASN A 163 -36.09 15.41 -29.79
C ASN A 163 -36.32 16.31 -31.02
N GLN A 164 -36.81 17.53 -30.84
CA GLN A 164 -37.00 18.48 -31.91
C GLN A 164 -35.71 19.25 -32.26
N ASP A 165 -34.64 19.05 -31.50
CA ASP A 165 -33.34 19.67 -31.71
C ASP A 165 -32.38 18.68 -32.36
N ASP A 166 -32.22 18.80 -33.68
CA ASP A 166 -31.39 17.90 -34.50
C ASP A 166 -29.94 17.83 -33.99
N ASN A 167 -29.45 18.95 -33.37
CA ASN A 167 -28.10 19.00 -32.82
C ASN A 167 -27.94 18.20 -31.54
N LEU A 168 -29.01 17.88 -30.83
CA LEU A 168 -28.98 17.10 -29.57
C LEU A 168 -29.31 15.61 -29.79
N LYS A 169 -29.90 15.23 -30.92
CA LYS A 169 -30.32 13.84 -31.22
C LYS A 169 -29.21 12.81 -31.04
N GLN A 170 -27.99 13.13 -31.49
CA GLN A 170 -26.86 12.21 -31.33
C GLN A 170 -26.50 12.02 -29.86
N MET A 171 -26.50 13.06 -29.05
CA MET A 171 -26.17 12.97 -27.61
C MET A 171 -27.25 12.27 -26.80
N LEU A 172 -28.52 12.37 -27.20
CA LEU A 172 -29.61 11.55 -26.65
C LEU A 172 -29.39 10.05 -26.95
N LYS A 173 -29.00 9.70 -28.20
CA LYS A 173 -28.67 8.34 -28.59
C LYS A 173 -27.44 7.83 -27.81
N ASP A 174 -26.43 8.68 -27.59
CA ASP A 174 -25.24 8.33 -26.83
C ASP A 174 -25.58 8.07 -25.35
N LEU A 175 -26.40 8.91 -24.75
CA LEU A 175 -26.88 8.71 -23.36
C LEU A 175 -27.69 7.41 -23.25
N ASP A 176 -28.55 7.11 -24.22
CA ASP A 176 -29.29 5.83 -24.29
C ASP A 176 -28.31 4.65 -24.31
N VAL A 177 -27.25 4.67 -25.16
CA VAL A 177 -26.21 3.63 -25.16
C VAL A 177 -25.53 3.55 -23.78
N TYR A 178 -25.15 4.71 -23.20
CA TYR A 178 -24.44 4.77 -21.91
C TYR A 178 -25.24 4.12 -20.78
N LEU A 179 -26.56 4.26 -20.79
CA LEU A 179 -27.47 3.69 -19.79
C LEU A 179 -27.95 2.26 -20.14
N THR A 180 -28.01 1.90 -21.43
CA THR A 180 -28.46 0.58 -21.86
C THR A 180 -27.42 -0.50 -21.58
N ILE A 181 -26.11 -0.22 -21.71
CA ILE A 181 -25.06 -1.20 -21.39
C ILE A 181 -25.21 -1.75 -19.97
N PRO A 182 -25.19 -0.93 -18.89
CA PRO A 182 -25.34 -1.45 -17.54
C PRO A 182 -26.68 -2.16 -17.31
N ARG A 183 -27.78 -1.69 -17.90
CA ARG A 183 -29.08 -2.38 -17.82
C ARG A 183 -29.02 -3.78 -18.45
N LYS A 184 -28.46 -3.92 -19.65
CA LYS A 184 -28.30 -5.25 -20.33
C LYS A 184 -27.29 -6.15 -19.60
N LEU A 185 -26.31 -5.62 -18.89
CA LEU A 185 -25.42 -6.40 -18.03
C LEU A 185 -26.16 -7.00 -16.83
N LEU A 186 -27.11 -6.27 -16.25
CA LEU A 186 -27.97 -6.78 -15.17
C LEU A 186 -29.06 -7.71 -15.70
N ASN A 187 -29.76 -7.29 -16.76
CA ASN A 187 -30.86 -7.99 -17.38
C ASN A 187 -30.70 -8.01 -18.90
N SER A 188 -30.27 -9.14 -19.46
CA SER A 188 -29.98 -9.30 -20.90
C SER A 188 -31.17 -9.05 -21.81
N SER A 189 -32.42 -9.06 -21.30
CA SER A 189 -33.64 -8.82 -22.09
C SER A 189 -33.88 -7.33 -22.38
N ASP A 190 -33.23 -6.42 -21.67
CA ASP A 190 -33.39 -4.98 -21.84
C ASP A 190 -32.95 -4.51 -23.22
N GLN A 191 -33.64 -3.50 -23.73
CA GLN A 191 -33.39 -2.95 -25.05
C GLN A 191 -33.04 -1.46 -24.97
N PRO A 192 -32.26 -0.92 -25.91
CA PRO A 192 -32.07 0.52 -26.02
C PRO A 192 -33.39 1.22 -26.39
N TYR A 193 -33.52 2.45 -25.98
CA TYR A 193 -34.66 3.31 -26.35
C TYR A 193 -34.70 3.55 -27.86
N TYR A 194 -33.54 3.78 -28.47
CA TYR A 194 -33.41 3.94 -29.93
C TYR A 194 -32.97 2.62 -30.59
N ASN A 195 -33.79 2.11 -31.50
CA ASN A 195 -33.49 0.87 -32.25
C ASN A 195 -32.13 0.96 -33.01
N ASP A 196 -31.75 2.16 -33.45
CA ASP A 196 -30.47 2.39 -34.15
C ASP A 196 -29.25 2.05 -33.28
N ASN A 197 -29.41 2.03 -31.96
CA ASN A 197 -28.35 1.76 -31.01
C ASN A 197 -28.08 0.26 -30.79
N ILE A 198 -28.96 -0.66 -31.24
CA ILE A 198 -28.87 -2.10 -30.98
C ILE A 198 -27.50 -2.63 -31.37
N ASN A 199 -27.05 -2.36 -32.60
CA ASN A 199 -25.78 -2.88 -33.13
C ASN A 199 -24.57 -2.33 -32.34
N LEU A 200 -24.62 -1.06 -31.89
CA LEU A 200 -23.54 -0.46 -31.10
C LEU A 200 -23.51 -1.07 -29.72
N VAL A 201 -24.66 -1.25 -29.09
CA VAL A 201 -24.79 -1.86 -27.76
C VAL A 201 -24.26 -3.30 -27.78
N ASP A 202 -24.70 -4.12 -28.75
CA ASP A 202 -24.24 -5.51 -28.88
C ASP A 202 -22.73 -5.59 -29.16
N SER A 203 -22.18 -4.67 -29.98
CA SER A 203 -20.74 -4.58 -30.22
C SER A 203 -19.95 -4.21 -28.94
N LEU A 204 -20.48 -3.34 -28.09
CA LEU A 204 -19.85 -2.97 -26.82
C LEU A 204 -19.89 -4.10 -25.80
N LEU A 205 -21.02 -4.81 -25.72
CA LEU A 205 -21.13 -6.00 -24.85
C LEU A 205 -20.14 -7.10 -25.28
N ASN A 206 -19.98 -7.34 -26.59
CA ASN A 206 -18.98 -8.27 -27.11
C ASN A 206 -17.54 -7.83 -26.75
N ASN A 207 -17.23 -6.52 -26.74
CA ASN A 207 -15.93 -6.04 -26.29
C ASN A 207 -15.74 -6.27 -24.79
N ILE A 208 -16.76 -6.02 -23.96
CA ILE A 208 -16.72 -6.29 -22.52
C ILE A 208 -16.42 -7.77 -22.27
N GLU A 209 -17.11 -8.70 -22.96
CA GLU A 209 -16.88 -10.14 -22.81
C GLU A 209 -15.57 -10.64 -23.43
N SER A 210 -14.96 -9.87 -24.33
CA SER A 210 -13.67 -10.26 -24.93
C SER A 210 -12.47 -10.10 -23.99
N TYR A 211 -12.61 -9.26 -22.94
CA TYR A 211 -11.53 -8.92 -21.99
C TYR A 211 -10.23 -8.45 -22.66
N GLN A 212 -10.34 -7.74 -23.81
CA GLN A 212 -9.19 -7.27 -24.58
C GLN A 212 -9.17 -5.75 -24.70
N ALA A 213 -7.98 -5.15 -24.61
CA ALA A 213 -7.83 -3.72 -24.87
C ALA A 213 -8.10 -3.39 -26.34
N THR A 214 -9.11 -2.56 -26.62
CA THR A 214 -9.61 -2.26 -27.97
C THR A 214 -9.65 -0.76 -28.22
N ALA A 215 -9.20 -0.31 -29.41
CA ALA A 215 -9.33 1.08 -29.86
C ALA A 215 -10.64 1.28 -30.63
N ARG A 216 -11.47 2.24 -30.19
CA ARG A 216 -12.74 2.56 -30.87
C ARG A 216 -13.21 3.99 -30.61
N PRO A 217 -13.97 4.60 -31.54
CA PRO A 217 -14.69 5.83 -31.27
C PRO A 217 -15.88 5.53 -30.34
N LEU A 218 -15.88 6.12 -29.14
CA LEU A 218 -16.97 5.96 -28.18
C LEU A 218 -17.37 7.35 -27.64
N PHE A 219 -18.60 7.78 -27.97
CA PHE A 219 -19.11 9.13 -27.71
C PHE A 219 -18.21 10.26 -28.27
N SER A 220 -17.48 9.93 -29.35
CA SER A 220 -16.49 10.79 -30.00
C SER A 220 -16.31 10.34 -31.47
N ILE A 221 -15.71 11.20 -32.28
CA ILE A 221 -15.22 10.82 -33.62
C ILE A 221 -13.83 10.20 -33.50
N THR A 222 -13.02 10.72 -32.57
CA THR A 222 -11.66 10.25 -32.31
C THR A 222 -11.66 8.92 -31.56
N PRO A 223 -11.01 7.86 -32.09
CA PRO A 223 -10.86 6.61 -31.37
C PRO A 223 -9.99 6.78 -30.13
N ARG A 224 -10.38 6.10 -29.03
CA ARG A 224 -9.56 5.94 -27.83
C ARG A 224 -9.38 4.47 -27.49
N LYS A 225 -8.25 4.13 -26.87
CA LYS A 225 -7.98 2.76 -26.43
C LYS A 225 -8.62 2.54 -25.08
N ILE A 226 -9.50 1.54 -25.00
CA ILE A 226 -10.23 1.15 -23.78
C ILE A 226 -9.71 -0.22 -23.35
N ASP A 227 -9.32 -0.36 -22.09
CA ASP A 227 -8.88 -1.63 -21.51
C ASP A 227 -10.08 -2.44 -21.00
N PHE A 228 -10.69 -3.25 -21.87
CA PHE A 228 -11.79 -4.12 -21.46
C PHE A 228 -11.33 -5.33 -20.64
N SER A 229 -10.01 -5.57 -20.45
CA SER A 229 -9.53 -6.59 -19.51
C SER A 229 -9.92 -6.31 -18.07
N GLN A 230 -10.16 -5.02 -17.74
CA GLN A 230 -10.64 -4.60 -16.43
C GLN A 230 -12.03 -5.16 -16.10
N PHE A 231 -12.86 -5.51 -17.12
CA PHE A 231 -14.22 -6.01 -16.95
C PHE A 231 -14.28 -7.51 -16.60
N LYS A 232 -13.14 -8.22 -16.59
CA LYS A 232 -13.08 -9.62 -16.14
C LYS A 232 -13.43 -9.67 -14.65
N PRO A 233 -14.55 -10.29 -14.25
CA PRO A 233 -14.86 -10.49 -12.84
C PRO A 233 -13.74 -11.31 -12.20
N ARG A 234 -13.44 -11.02 -10.97
CA ARG A 234 -12.41 -11.69 -10.19
C ARG A 234 -12.72 -11.38 -8.73
N GLY A 235 -12.31 -12.23 -7.80
CA GLY A 235 -12.61 -12.17 -6.44
C GLY A 235 -13.98 -12.62 -6.06
N HIS A 236 -14.50 -12.08 -4.97
CA HIS A 236 -15.85 -12.41 -4.58
C HIS A 236 -16.88 -12.08 -5.69
N TYR A 237 -16.45 -11.40 -6.77
CA TYR A 237 -17.27 -11.19 -7.97
C TYR A 237 -17.21 -12.36 -8.97
N ASP A 238 -16.29 -13.32 -8.81
CA ASP A 238 -16.21 -14.57 -9.59
C ASP A 238 -16.79 -15.76 -8.80
N ASP A 239 -17.87 -15.51 -8.08
CA ASP A 239 -18.53 -16.45 -7.20
C ASP A 239 -19.68 -17.17 -7.91
N GLU A 240 -19.58 -18.51 -8.05
CA GLU A 240 -20.60 -19.32 -8.73
C GLU A 240 -21.95 -19.33 -7.98
N TYR A 241 -21.97 -19.12 -6.68
CA TYR A 241 -23.20 -19.09 -5.85
C TYR A 241 -23.95 -17.76 -5.96
N TYR A 242 -23.26 -16.67 -6.32
CA TYR A 242 -23.81 -15.32 -6.46
C TYR A 242 -23.49 -14.68 -7.80
N PRO A 243 -23.98 -15.24 -8.94
CA PRO A 243 -23.65 -14.76 -10.28
C PRO A 243 -24.08 -13.31 -10.55
N GLU A 244 -24.97 -12.73 -9.71
CA GLU A 244 -25.33 -11.32 -9.74
C GLU A 244 -24.16 -10.40 -9.39
N LEU A 245 -23.17 -10.84 -8.60
CA LEU A 245 -21.96 -10.07 -8.31
C LEU A 245 -21.11 -9.86 -9.56
N ALA A 246 -20.97 -10.85 -10.41
CA ALA A 246 -20.26 -10.74 -11.69
C ALA A 246 -20.92 -9.70 -12.62
N LYS A 247 -22.26 -9.63 -12.62
CA LYS A 247 -23.00 -8.62 -13.38
C LYS A 247 -22.80 -7.23 -12.79
N TYR A 248 -22.95 -7.12 -11.48
CA TYR A 248 -22.70 -5.87 -10.73
C TYR A 248 -21.28 -5.35 -10.96
N PHE A 249 -20.27 -6.22 -10.90
CA PHE A 249 -18.88 -5.88 -11.20
C PHE A 249 -18.74 -5.21 -12.56
N LYS A 250 -19.30 -5.81 -13.62
CA LYS A 250 -19.23 -5.26 -14.99
C LYS A 250 -19.97 -3.92 -15.10
N VAL A 251 -21.09 -3.76 -14.39
CA VAL A 251 -21.84 -2.50 -14.34
C VAL A 251 -21.01 -1.39 -13.67
N MET A 252 -20.42 -1.68 -12.51
CA MET A 252 -19.61 -0.70 -11.80
C MET A 252 -18.30 -0.39 -12.56
N MET A 253 -17.71 -1.39 -13.23
CA MET A 253 -16.60 -1.15 -14.17
C MET A 253 -17.01 -0.26 -15.35
N TRP A 254 -18.25 -0.39 -15.87
CA TRP A 254 -18.74 0.53 -16.90
C TRP A 254 -18.78 1.97 -16.39
N PHE A 255 -19.38 2.20 -15.24
CA PHE A 255 -19.48 3.54 -14.64
C PHE A 255 -18.14 4.09 -14.13
N GLY A 256 -17.20 3.22 -13.79
CA GLY A 256 -15.89 3.60 -13.25
C GLY A 256 -14.75 3.68 -14.26
N LYS A 257 -14.96 3.23 -15.53
CA LYS A 257 -13.90 3.21 -16.56
C LYS A 257 -14.30 3.86 -17.87
N ILE A 258 -15.61 4.01 -18.16
CA ILE A 258 -16.07 4.68 -19.38
C ILE A 258 -16.28 6.15 -19.10
N GLU A 259 -15.21 6.88 -19.25
CA GLU A 259 -15.09 8.29 -18.96
C GLU A 259 -15.82 9.16 -19.99
N LEU A 260 -16.52 10.19 -19.52
CA LEU A 260 -17.01 11.30 -20.32
C LEU A 260 -16.06 12.48 -20.17
N TYR A 261 -15.26 12.77 -21.20
CA TYR A 261 -14.23 13.82 -21.15
C TYR A 261 -14.86 15.21 -21.10
N LEU A 262 -14.60 15.92 -20.02
CA LEU A 262 -14.92 17.34 -19.85
C LEU A 262 -13.75 18.21 -20.34
N ILE A 263 -12.53 17.82 -20.00
CA ILE A 263 -11.29 18.33 -20.60
C ILE A 263 -10.52 17.10 -21.08
N PRO A 264 -10.25 17.00 -22.40
CA PRO A 264 -9.55 15.85 -22.94
C PRO A 264 -8.14 15.68 -22.36
N PRO A 265 -7.62 14.44 -22.34
CA PRO A 265 -6.25 14.19 -21.89
C PRO A 265 -5.24 14.81 -22.85
N LYS A 266 -4.09 15.19 -22.31
CA LYS A 266 -2.95 15.64 -23.12
C LYS A 266 -2.03 14.49 -23.41
N SER A 267 -2.00 14.03 -24.65
CA SER A 267 -1.23 12.89 -25.13
C SER A 267 -0.93 13.01 -26.63
N PHE A 268 -0.33 11.98 -27.23
CA PHE A 268 -0.09 11.91 -28.67
C PHE A 268 -1.39 12.02 -29.49
N VAL A 269 -2.48 11.37 -29.05
CA VAL A 269 -3.78 11.45 -29.70
C VAL A 269 -4.49 12.72 -29.28
N LYS A 270 -4.69 13.64 -30.23
CA LYS A 270 -5.38 14.93 -29.97
C LYS A 270 -6.89 14.74 -30.12
N VAL A 271 -7.62 15.03 -29.05
CA VAL A 271 -9.09 15.00 -29.02
C VAL A 271 -9.64 16.38 -29.38
N PRO A 272 -10.42 16.56 -30.44
CA PRO A 272 -10.94 17.85 -30.86
C PRO A 272 -12.03 18.35 -29.89
N LEU A 273 -12.23 19.68 -29.85
CA LEU A 273 -13.23 20.30 -28.96
C LEU A 273 -14.65 19.74 -29.17
N VAL A 274 -15.02 19.39 -30.42
CA VAL A 274 -16.35 18.83 -30.73
C VAL A 274 -16.58 17.50 -30.03
N ASP A 275 -15.57 16.66 -29.85
CA ASP A 275 -15.68 15.40 -29.12
C ASP A 275 -15.86 15.62 -27.60
N ALA A 276 -15.15 16.62 -27.04
CA ALA A 276 -15.35 17.02 -25.66
C ALA A 276 -16.74 17.66 -25.44
N GLN A 277 -17.15 18.55 -26.34
CA GLN A 277 -18.48 19.17 -26.32
C GLN A 277 -19.58 18.11 -26.28
N ARG A 278 -19.49 17.10 -27.14
CA ARG A 278 -20.44 15.98 -27.19
C ARG A 278 -20.54 15.27 -25.83
N GLN A 279 -19.43 14.99 -25.18
CA GLN A 279 -19.38 14.30 -23.89
C GLN A 279 -19.82 15.20 -22.71
N ILE A 280 -19.53 16.51 -22.75
CA ILE A 280 -20.05 17.50 -21.79
C ILE A 280 -21.59 17.56 -21.88
N ILE A 281 -22.15 17.55 -23.09
CA ILE A 281 -23.59 17.54 -23.31
C ILE A 281 -24.21 16.25 -22.73
N ILE A 282 -23.60 15.07 -22.99
CA ILE A 282 -24.06 13.79 -22.40
C ILE A 282 -24.04 13.86 -20.88
N SER A 283 -22.99 14.42 -20.29
CA SER A 283 -22.86 14.56 -18.83
C SER A 283 -23.96 15.46 -18.24
N HIS A 284 -24.29 16.58 -18.92
CA HIS A 284 -25.39 17.44 -18.51
C HIS A 284 -26.76 16.73 -18.61
N LEU A 285 -27.00 16.02 -19.74
CA LEU A 285 -28.22 15.24 -19.91
C LEU A 285 -28.37 14.13 -18.88
N PHE A 286 -27.24 13.51 -18.46
CA PHE A 286 -27.22 12.52 -17.37
C PHE A 286 -27.66 13.15 -16.05
N SER A 287 -27.08 14.31 -15.65
CA SER A 287 -27.48 15.05 -14.46
C SER A 287 -28.97 15.46 -14.52
N GLU A 288 -29.43 15.97 -15.65
CA GLU A 288 -30.82 16.31 -15.84
C GLU A 288 -31.76 15.10 -15.69
N LEU A 289 -31.38 13.95 -16.23
CA LEU A 289 -32.17 12.71 -16.15
C LEU A 289 -32.23 12.15 -14.73
N ILE A 290 -31.16 12.22 -13.95
CA ILE A 290 -31.14 11.88 -12.51
C ILE A 290 -32.20 12.70 -11.75
N ASN A 291 -32.28 14.00 -12.04
CA ASN A 291 -33.27 14.89 -11.41
C ASN A 291 -34.70 14.61 -11.90
N LEU A 292 -34.88 14.38 -13.21
CA LEU A 292 -36.19 14.04 -13.79
C LEU A 292 -36.76 12.71 -13.27
N SER A 293 -35.89 11.75 -12.98
CA SER A 293 -36.28 10.43 -12.47
C SER A 293 -36.47 10.40 -10.94
N ASN A 294 -36.25 11.54 -10.26
CA ASN A 294 -36.22 11.64 -8.79
C ASN A 294 -35.27 10.65 -8.14
N SER A 295 -34.13 10.36 -8.79
CA SER A 295 -33.19 9.33 -8.36
C SER A 295 -31.95 9.90 -7.65
N ARG A 296 -31.93 11.20 -7.34
CA ARG A 296 -30.77 11.85 -6.72
C ARG A 296 -30.41 11.22 -5.36
N GLU A 297 -31.41 10.96 -4.52
CA GLU A 297 -31.18 10.36 -3.20
C GLU A 297 -30.59 8.94 -3.31
N ILE A 298 -31.07 8.13 -4.26
CA ILE A 298 -30.51 6.78 -4.51
C ILE A 298 -29.07 6.87 -4.98
N PHE A 299 -28.77 7.81 -5.90
CA PHE A 299 -27.41 8.03 -6.39
C PHE A 299 -26.47 8.46 -5.25
N ASP A 300 -26.87 9.43 -4.45
CA ASP A 300 -26.08 9.95 -3.34
C ASP A 300 -25.87 8.89 -2.23
N GLU A 301 -26.85 8.00 -2.01
CA GLU A 301 -26.73 6.87 -1.08
C GLU A 301 -25.69 5.84 -1.54
N VAL A 302 -25.73 5.44 -2.82
CA VAL A 302 -24.72 4.53 -3.41
C VAL A 302 -23.33 5.13 -3.27
N GLU A 303 -23.18 6.42 -3.60
CA GLU A 303 -21.91 7.13 -3.48
C GLU A 303 -21.42 7.19 -2.03
N PHE A 304 -22.31 7.47 -1.08
CA PHE A 304 -21.98 7.52 0.34
C PHE A 304 -21.48 6.17 0.87
N ILE A 305 -22.13 5.06 0.48
CA ILE A 305 -21.75 3.71 0.90
C ILE A 305 -20.34 3.39 0.36
N ILE A 306 -20.11 3.55 -0.94
CA ILE A 306 -18.80 3.21 -1.54
C ILE A 306 -17.69 4.11 -0.98
N ARG A 307 -17.98 5.40 -0.76
CA ARG A 307 -17.04 6.32 -0.12
C ARG A 307 -16.67 5.90 1.30
N THR A 308 -17.63 5.38 2.06
CA THR A 308 -17.40 4.86 3.42
C THR A 308 -16.40 3.70 3.43
N PHE A 309 -16.49 2.78 2.46
CA PHE A 309 -15.56 1.66 2.35
C PHE A 309 -14.19 2.08 1.81
N VAL A 310 -14.14 2.85 0.72
CA VAL A 310 -12.91 3.01 -0.08
C VAL A 310 -12.41 4.46 -0.19
N GLY A 311 -13.28 5.45 0.01
CA GLY A 311 -12.93 6.87 -0.07
C GLY A 311 -13.50 7.59 -1.30
N GLU A 312 -12.99 8.80 -1.54
CA GLU A 312 -13.49 9.73 -2.57
C GLU A 312 -13.12 9.29 -4.00
N GLN A 313 -13.96 9.67 -4.97
CA GLN A 313 -13.66 9.45 -6.40
C GLN A 313 -12.45 10.28 -6.86
N ASP A 314 -11.66 9.74 -7.80
CA ASP A 314 -10.55 10.44 -8.46
C ASP A 314 -10.96 11.04 -9.83
N ASN A 315 -12.15 11.64 -9.90
CA ASN A 315 -12.71 12.26 -11.09
C ASN A 315 -13.71 13.36 -10.71
N VAL A 316 -14.27 14.06 -11.70
CA VAL A 316 -15.36 15.02 -11.47
C VAL A 316 -16.63 14.25 -11.11
N THR A 317 -17.16 14.46 -9.90
CA THR A 317 -18.38 13.83 -9.39
C THR A 317 -19.63 14.55 -9.91
N LEU A 318 -20.82 13.96 -9.68
CA LEU A 318 -22.08 14.61 -10.06
C LEU A 318 -22.30 15.95 -9.36
N PRO A 319 -22.07 16.11 -8.04
CA PRO A 319 -22.12 17.44 -7.39
C PRO A 319 -21.12 18.45 -7.96
N ASN A 320 -19.86 18.01 -8.26
CA ASN A 320 -18.86 18.89 -8.85
C ASN A 320 -19.24 19.36 -10.27
N LEU A 321 -19.86 18.48 -11.04
CA LEU A 321 -20.36 18.76 -12.38
C LEU A 321 -21.49 19.81 -12.30
N ASP A 322 -22.48 19.60 -11.41
CA ASP A 322 -23.60 20.51 -11.18
C ASP A 322 -23.09 21.89 -10.71
N GLU A 323 -22.15 21.95 -9.76
CA GLU A 323 -21.50 23.16 -9.30
C GLU A 323 -20.87 23.92 -10.48
N THR A 324 -20.14 23.22 -11.35
CA THR A 324 -19.45 23.83 -12.49
C THR A 324 -20.46 24.40 -13.51
N PHE A 325 -21.58 23.70 -13.76
CA PHE A 325 -22.65 24.23 -14.64
C PHE A 325 -23.30 25.48 -14.04
N ILE A 326 -23.53 25.53 -12.75
CA ILE A 326 -24.09 26.70 -12.04
C ILE A 326 -23.13 27.87 -12.13
N ASP A 327 -21.82 27.69 -11.88
CA ASP A 327 -20.80 28.73 -11.91
C ASP A 327 -20.70 29.40 -13.30
N VAL A 328 -20.88 28.63 -14.36
CA VAL A 328 -20.87 29.13 -15.76
C VAL A 328 -22.22 29.73 -16.17
N GLY A 329 -23.31 29.51 -15.39
CA GLY A 329 -24.65 29.95 -15.69
C GLY A 329 -25.35 29.08 -16.74
N ILE A 330 -25.01 27.79 -16.84
CA ILE A 330 -25.65 26.83 -17.74
C ILE A 330 -26.91 26.30 -17.05
N THR A 331 -28.07 26.68 -17.53
CA THR A 331 -29.38 26.26 -17.03
C THR A 331 -30.14 25.36 -18.00
N ASN A 332 -29.64 25.24 -19.22
CA ASN A 332 -30.22 24.42 -20.27
C ASN A 332 -29.13 23.87 -21.18
N VAL A 333 -29.21 22.58 -21.52
CA VAL A 333 -28.21 21.88 -22.34
C VAL A 333 -27.96 22.54 -23.72
N ARG A 334 -28.94 23.24 -24.30
CA ARG A 334 -28.79 23.93 -25.58
C ARG A 334 -27.70 25.01 -25.55
N GLN A 335 -27.41 25.60 -24.38
CA GLN A 335 -26.32 26.57 -24.21
C GLN A 335 -24.95 25.93 -24.51
N LEU A 336 -24.82 24.64 -24.32
CA LEU A 336 -23.61 23.85 -24.61
C LEU A 336 -23.40 23.58 -26.11
N LEU A 337 -24.36 23.87 -26.96
CA LEU A 337 -24.17 23.85 -28.42
C LEU A 337 -23.26 24.98 -28.90
N ASP A 338 -23.16 26.07 -28.14
CA ASP A 338 -22.18 27.13 -28.39
C ASP A 338 -20.78 26.76 -27.89
N THR A 339 -19.81 26.72 -28.78
CA THR A 339 -18.42 26.36 -28.45
C THR A 339 -17.73 27.36 -27.51
N LEU A 340 -18.17 28.62 -27.45
CA LEU A 340 -17.66 29.61 -26.50
C LEU A 340 -18.13 29.27 -25.07
N THR A 341 -19.36 28.82 -24.92
CA THR A 341 -19.90 28.36 -23.65
C THR A 341 -19.18 27.10 -23.17
N VAL A 342 -18.88 26.16 -24.08
CA VAL A 342 -18.06 24.97 -23.76
C VAL A 342 -16.65 25.36 -23.27
N LYS A 343 -16.00 26.33 -23.94
CA LYS A 343 -14.69 26.82 -23.49
C LYS A 343 -14.74 27.47 -22.12
N ARG A 344 -15.77 28.33 -21.86
CA ARG A 344 -15.97 28.90 -20.52
C ARG A 344 -16.14 27.83 -19.46
N PHE A 345 -16.92 26.78 -19.74
CA PHE A 345 -17.06 25.62 -18.85
C PHE A 345 -15.70 24.97 -18.57
N GLN A 346 -14.91 24.66 -19.61
CA GLN A 346 -13.58 24.06 -19.46
C GLN A 346 -12.63 24.97 -18.69
N ASP A 347 -12.64 26.28 -18.94
CA ASP A 347 -11.76 27.24 -18.26
C ASP A 347 -12.15 27.43 -16.78
N THR A 348 -13.46 27.37 -16.47
CA THR A 348 -13.95 27.37 -15.08
C THR A 348 -13.58 26.07 -14.38
N LEU A 349 -13.74 24.93 -15.04
CA LEU A 349 -13.39 23.63 -14.46
C LEU A 349 -11.89 23.51 -14.15
N LYS A 350 -11.00 23.98 -15.04
CA LYS A 350 -9.53 23.89 -14.89
C LYS A 350 -8.99 24.47 -13.57
N VAL A 351 -9.66 25.46 -13.00
CA VAL A 351 -9.21 26.11 -11.75
C VAL A 351 -9.82 25.48 -10.50
N LYS A 352 -10.69 24.48 -10.64
CA LYS A 352 -11.27 23.74 -9.53
C LYS A 352 -10.29 22.68 -9.02
N SER A 353 -10.24 22.48 -7.71
CA SER A 353 -9.37 21.50 -7.06
C SER A 353 -9.68 20.04 -7.44
N PHE A 354 -10.91 19.77 -7.85
CA PHE A 354 -11.39 18.44 -8.27
C PHE A 354 -11.27 18.19 -9.79
N ALA A 355 -10.74 19.13 -10.57
CA ALA A 355 -10.74 19.03 -12.04
C ALA A 355 -9.84 17.92 -12.57
N GLY A 356 -8.67 17.72 -11.97
CA GLY A 356 -7.66 16.79 -12.46
C GLY A 356 -7.68 15.44 -11.74
N GLN A 357 -7.61 14.35 -12.50
CA GLN A 357 -7.35 13.02 -11.93
C GLN A 357 -5.91 12.99 -11.40
N LYS A 358 -5.73 12.43 -10.21
CA LYS A 358 -4.43 12.32 -9.52
C LYS A 358 -3.70 11.02 -9.91
N ILE A 359 -4.46 9.96 -10.22
CA ILE A 359 -3.96 8.65 -10.62
C ILE A 359 -4.26 8.46 -12.12
N LEU A 360 -3.22 8.17 -12.92
CA LEU A 360 -3.40 7.88 -14.34
C LEU A 360 -3.97 6.46 -14.52
N SER A 361 -5.20 6.36 -14.98
CA SER A 361 -5.92 5.08 -15.21
C SER A 361 -6.27 4.83 -16.69
N GLN A 362 -5.74 5.64 -17.61
CA GLN A 362 -5.99 5.59 -19.06
C GLN A 362 -4.78 5.03 -19.80
N ILE A 363 -5.02 4.34 -20.92
CA ILE A 363 -3.95 3.96 -21.86
C ILE A 363 -3.63 5.18 -22.74
N LEU A 364 -2.70 6.02 -22.29
CA LEU A 364 -2.22 7.17 -23.01
C LEU A 364 -0.78 6.96 -23.48
N MET A 365 -0.42 7.58 -24.63
CA MET A 365 0.93 7.53 -25.19
C MET A 365 1.53 8.93 -25.18
N ASN A 366 2.85 9.03 -24.92
CA ASN A 366 3.57 10.29 -24.99
C ASN A 366 3.51 10.87 -26.39
N ASP A 367 3.36 12.19 -26.46
CA ASP A 367 3.55 12.96 -27.70
C ASP A 367 5.06 13.00 -28.01
N PRO A 368 5.54 12.48 -29.15
CA PRO A 368 6.97 12.55 -29.49
C PRO A 368 7.52 13.97 -29.54
N MET A 369 6.66 14.99 -29.74
CA MET A 369 7.03 16.42 -29.76
C MET A 369 7.00 17.04 -28.35
N SER A 370 6.43 16.34 -27.35
CA SER A 370 6.35 16.76 -25.94
C SER A 370 6.38 15.52 -25.03
N PRO A 371 7.48 14.77 -25.01
CA PRO A 371 7.54 13.40 -24.46
C PRO A 371 7.25 13.33 -22.96
N ASP A 372 7.48 14.35 -22.18
CA ASP A 372 7.32 14.35 -20.71
C ASP A 372 6.05 15.08 -20.25
N LYS A 373 4.99 15.12 -21.06
CA LYS A 373 3.79 15.95 -20.78
C LYS A 373 2.48 15.22 -21.04
N ILE A 374 2.34 13.99 -20.50
CA ILE A 374 1.01 13.37 -20.39
C ILE A 374 0.25 14.08 -19.25
N GLU A 375 -0.99 14.50 -19.55
CA GLU A 375 -1.93 14.99 -18.57
C GLU A 375 -3.21 14.14 -18.69
N PRO A 376 -3.72 13.54 -17.60
CA PRO A 376 -4.96 12.79 -17.63
C PRO A 376 -6.14 13.72 -17.97
N ALA A 377 -7.26 13.13 -18.41
CA ALA A 377 -8.49 13.87 -18.64
C ALA A 377 -9.05 14.45 -17.33
N SER A 378 -9.75 15.62 -17.42
CA SER A 378 -10.83 15.87 -16.47
C SER A 378 -12.06 15.17 -17.01
N ALA A 379 -12.58 14.20 -16.30
CA ALA A 379 -13.69 13.36 -16.77
C ALA A 379 -14.79 13.26 -15.73
N PHE A 380 -16.03 13.17 -16.22
CA PHE A 380 -17.17 12.76 -15.40
C PHE A 380 -17.36 11.24 -15.53
N MET A 381 -17.55 10.61 -14.39
CA MET A 381 -17.97 9.22 -14.25
C MET A 381 -18.98 9.16 -13.09
N PRO A 382 -20.15 8.50 -13.24
CA PRO A 382 -21.15 8.43 -12.18
C PRO A 382 -20.61 7.81 -10.88
N PHE A 383 -19.95 6.65 -10.98
CA PHE A 383 -19.31 5.96 -9.86
C PHE A 383 -17.85 5.67 -10.22
N GLY A 384 -17.06 6.73 -10.32
CA GLY A 384 -15.66 6.65 -10.71
C GLY A 384 -14.79 5.89 -9.71
N GLN A 385 -13.63 5.44 -10.19
CA GLN A 385 -12.67 4.77 -9.31
C GLN A 385 -12.15 5.71 -8.22
N ARG A 386 -11.82 5.13 -7.07
CA ARG A 386 -11.47 5.86 -5.86
C ARG A 386 -10.02 6.27 -5.84
N PHE A 387 -9.76 7.44 -5.26
CA PHE A 387 -8.41 7.86 -4.92
C PHE A 387 -7.91 7.01 -3.75
N ILE A 388 -6.92 6.16 -3.98
CA ILE A 388 -6.21 5.41 -2.95
C ILE A 388 -4.74 5.79 -2.97
N ILE A 389 -4.18 6.07 -1.79
CA ILE A 389 -2.86 6.69 -1.68
C ILE A 389 -1.73 5.79 -2.20
N ASP A 390 -1.83 4.49 -2.05
CA ASP A 390 -0.86 3.53 -2.56
C ASP A 390 -0.84 3.46 -4.10
N SER A 391 -1.99 3.57 -4.78
CA SER A 391 -2.01 3.72 -6.25
C SER A 391 -1.44 5.07 -6.70
N TYR A 392 -1.63 6.12 -5.91
CA TYR A 392 -0.98 7.40 -6.16
C TYR A 392 0.54 7.29 -6.04
N VAL A 393 1.05 6.57 -5.03
CA VAL A 393 2.48 6.28 -4.88
C VAL A 393 3.00 5.55 -6.12
N THR A 394 2.40 4.42 -6.50
CA THR A 394 2.88 3.60 -7.64
C THR A 394 2.86 4.37 -8.96
N SER A 395 1.90 5.27 -9.17
CA SER A 395 1.82 6.10 -10.38
C SER A 395 2.87 7.21 -10.45
N ASN A 396 3.41 7.67 -9.31
CA ASN A 396 4.36 8.79 -9.26
C ASN A 396 5.84 8.36 -9.17
N VAL A 397 6.12 7.06 -9.10
CA VAL A 397 7.48 6.50 -9.09
C VAL A 397 7.85 5.75 -10.38
N VAL A 398 7.02 5.86 -11.42
CA VAL A 398 7.24 5.25 -12.75
C VAL A 398 7.36 6.31 -13.84
N TYR A 399 7.72 5.89 -15.06
CA TYR A 399 7.75 6.74 -16.26
C TYR A 399 6.36 7.34 -16.52
N ASP A 400 6.40 8.42 -16.89
CA ASP A 400 6.20 9.77 -17.15
C ASP A 400 6.63 10.71 -15.98
N ARG A 401 6.53 10.27 -14.74
CA ARG A 401 6.99 11.04 -13.56
C ARG A 401 8.49 10.85 -13.32
N VAL A 402 9.01 9.64 -13.60
CA VAL A 402 10.43 9.30 -13.52
C VAL A 402 11.04 9.28 -14.92
N LYS A 403 11.89 10.25 -15.24
CA LYS A 403 12.47 10.43 -16.58
C LYS A 403 13.37 9.30 -17.06
N ALA A 404 13.95 8.55 -16.15
CA ALA A 404 14.82 7.41 -16.45
C ALA A 404 14.10 6.15 -16.97
N ARG A 405 12.82 6.27 -17.38
CA ARG A 405 11.99 5.18 -17.94
C ARG A 405 11.89 3.96 -17.03
N ARG A 406 11.64 4.20 -15.73
CA ARG A 406 11.23 3.16 -14.79
C ARG A 406 9.79 2.77 -15.10
N MET A 407 9.59 1.61 -15.76
CA MET A 407 8.28 1.22 -16.29
C MET A 407 7.39 0.56 -15.25
N LEU A 408 7.96 -0.02 -14.19
CA LEU A 408 7.24 -0.73 -13.14
C LEU A 408 7.71 -0.24 -11.76
N PRO A 409 6.78 -0.03 -10.80
CA PRO A 409 7.14 0.29 -9.41
C PRO A 409 7.56 -0.97 -8.65
N SER A 410 8.26 -0.78 -7.52
CA SER A 410 8.43 -1.79 -6.49
C SER A 410 7.35 -1.64 -5.41
N THR A 411 6.98 -2.72 -4.74
CA THR A 411 6.08 -2.65 -3.58
C THR A 411 6.78 -2.00 -2.37
N LEU A 412 8.09 -2.05 -2.32
CA LEU A 412 8.90 -1.32 -1.33
C LEU A 412 8.75 0.21 -1.44
N ASP A 413 8.43 0.76 -2.63
CA ASP A 413 8.08 2.18 -2.79
C ASP A 413 6.88 2.55 -1.91
N ILE A 414 5.89 1.66 -1.85
CA ILE A 414 4.68 1.86 -1.05
C ILE A 414 5.03 1.84 0.44
N LEU A 415 5.81 0.84 0.88
CA LEU A 415 6.22 0.75 2.29
C LEU A 415 7.01 1.98 2.73
N PHE A 416 7.98 2.42 1.93
CA PHE A 416 8.75 3.63 2.27
C PHE A 416 7.86 4.87 2.33
N ALA A 417 6.99 5.07 1.34
CA ALA A 417 6.05 6.19 1.34
C ALA A 417 5.10 6.15 2.55
N LEU A 418 4.71 4.95 2.99
CA LEU A 418 3.88 4.75 4.19
C LEU A 418 4.67 4.81 5.51
N GLY A 419 5.93 5.25 5.50
CA GLY A 419 6.68 5.53 6.71
C GLY A 419 7.73 4.49 7.10
N ASN A 420 7.91 3.42 6.33
CA ASN A 420 8.92 2.39 6.61
C ASN A 420 10.30 2.81 6.08
N ASP A 421 11.10 3.47 6.93
CA ASP A 421 12.44 3.96 6.55
C ASP A 421 13.40 2.83 6.13
N ALA A 422 13.20 1.62 6.66
CA ALA A 422 14.04 0.46 6.31
C ALA A 422 13.81 0.02 4.85
N ALA A 423 12.62 0.20 4.29
CA ALA A 423 12.35 -0.13 2.89
C ALA A 423 13.25 0.64 1.91
N ALA A 424 13.66 1.88 2.25
CA ALA A 424 14.58 2.65 1.43
C ALA A 424 15.96 1.97 1.26
N GLN A 425 16.45 1.30 2.30
CA GLN A 425 17.73 0.59 2.22
C GLN A 425 17.71 -0.52 1.16
N LEU A 426 16.58 -1.22 1.03
CA LEU A 426 16.38 -2.28 0.02
C LEU A 426 16.11 -1.71 -1.39
N LEU A 427 15.66 -0.45 -1.49
CA LEU A 427 15.44 0.27 -2.76
C LEU A 427 16.71 0.93 -3.32
N LYS A 428 17.84 0.87 -2.61
CA LYS A 428 19.03 1.67 -2.94
C LYS A 428 19.44 1.57 -4.40
N ASP A 429 19.55 0.36 -4.93
CA ASP A 429 20.01 0.12 -6.31
C ASP A 429 19.03 0.67 -7.36
N GLU A 430 17.72 0.60 -7.09
CA GLU A 430 16.69 1.20 -7.96
C GLU A 430 16.69 2.73 -7.87
N LEU A 431 16.87 3.29 -6.67
CA LEU A 431 16.97 4.74 -6.46
C LEU A 431 18.17 5.32 -7.23
N ASP A 432 19.32 4.66 -7.15
CA ASP A 432 20.53 5.05 -7.87
C ASP A 432 20.37 4.86 -9.39
N LYS A 433 19.79 3.73 -9.83
CA LYS A 433 19.62 3.38 -11.24
C LYS A 433 18.64 4.32 -11.96
N PHE A 434 17.54 4.66 -11.34
CA PHE A 434 16.46 5.44 -11.98
C PHE A 434 16.38 6.89 -11.53
N ASN A 435 17.23 7.32 -10.56
CA ASN A 435 17.31 8.70 -10.05
C ASN A 435 15.95 9.31 -9.67
N TYR A 436 15.13 8.59 -8.88
CA TYR A 436 13.78 9.02 -8.47
C TYR A 436 13.66 9.34 -6.97
N SER A 437 14.77 9.52 -6.28
CA SER A 437 14.79 9.87 -4.85
C SER A 437 13.95 11.11 -4.51
N SER A 438 13.92 12.11 -5.41
CA SER A 438 13.09 13.30 -5.25
C SER A 438 11.59 12.99 -5.34
N ASN A 439 11.18 12.06 -6.20
CA ASN A 439 9.79 11.65 -6.34
C ASN A 439 9.30 10.97 -5.06
N ILE A 440 10.06 9.99 -4.55
CA ILE A 440 9.64 9.23 -3.37
C ILE A 440 9.75 10.06 -2.08
N ALA A 441 10.72 10.99 -1.99
CA ALA A 441 10.79 11.95 -0.88
C ALA A 441 9.57 12.87 -0.83
N ALA A 442 9.10 13.34 -2.00
CA ALA A 442 7.90 14.17 -2.10
C ALA A 442 6.64 13.42 -1.64
N LEU A 443 6.50 12.15 -2.03
CA LEU A 443 5.40 11.28 -1.61
C LEU A 443 5.44 11.00 -0.10
N ARG A 444 6.63 10.74 0.45
CA ARG A 444 6.82 10.52 1.88
C ARG A 444 6.46 11.77 2.69
N TYR A 445 6.95 12.93 2.29
CA TYR A 445 6.60 14.20 2.94
C TYR A 445 5.09 14.43 2.94
N LEU A 446 4.42 14.20 1.80
CA LEU A 446 2.96 14.34 1.69
C LEU A 446 2.23 13.42 2.67
N ILE A 447 2.62 12.15 2.73
CA ILE A 447 1.96 11.13 3.55
C ILE A 447 2.22 11.35 5.05
N ASP A 448 3.41 11.79 5.44
CA ASP A 448 3.73 12.10 6.84
C ASP A 448 2.97 13.32 7.36
N ASN A 449 2.53 14.21 6.47
CA ASN A 449 1.73 15.40 6.82
C ASN A 449 0.21 15.17 6.74
N TYR A 450 -0.27 13.97 6.42
CA TYR A 450 -1.69 13.67 6.49
C TYR A 450 -2.16 13.57 7.95
N GLU A 451 -3.18 14.36 8.30
CA GLU A 451 -3.81 14.39 9.61
C GLU A 451 -4.73 13.17 9.84
N PHE A 452 -5.18 12.99 11.08
CA PHE A 452 -6.07 11.89 11.47
C PHE A 452 -7.32 11.80 10.58
N ASP A 453 -7.90 12.93 10.19
CA ASP A 453 -9.11 12.98 9.35
C ASP A 453 -8.92 12.31 7.99
N PHE A 454 -7.74 12.41 7.39
CA PHE A 454 -7.42 11.68 6.15
C PHE A 454 -7.44 10.17 6.39
N TRP A 455 -6.78 9.71 7.46
CA TRP A 455 -6.70 8.28 7.77
C TRP A 455 -8.03 7.71 8.24
N ASN A 456 -8.92 8.55 8.78
CA ASN A 456 -10.25 8.17 9.25
C ASN A 456 -11.36 8.40 8.21
N ASN A 457 -11.09 8.83 6.99
CA ASN A 457 -12.14 9.16 6.03
C ASN A 457 -12.83 7.91 5.42
N SER A 458 -12.15 6.76 5.40
CA SER A 458 -12.67 5.49 4.88
C SER A 458 -12.13 4.30 5.65
N ILE A 459 -12.78 3.15 5.54
CA ILE A 459 -12.30 1.89 6.14
C ILE A 459 -10.97 1.48 5.49
N TYR A 460 -10.82 1.67 4.18
CA TYR A 460 -9.57 1.46 3.45
C TYR A 460 -8.39 2.19 4.09
N ASN A 461 -8.54 3.49 4.36
CA ASN A 461 -7.46 4.29 4.95
C ASN A 461 -7.20 3.93 6.42
N LEU A 462 -8.22 3.57 7.19
CA LEU A 462 -8.06 3.06 8.57
C LEU A 462 -7.21 1.79 8.60
N TRP A 463 -7.49 0.83 7.71
CA TRP A 463 -6.71 -0.40 7.61
C TRP A 463 -5.26 -0.12 7.19
N LEU A 464 -5.08 0.69 6.15
CA LEU A 464 -3.74 1.07 5.67
C LEU A 464 -2.94 1.78 6.77
N ASN A 465 -3.58 2.61 7.60
CA ASN A 465 -2.94 3.24 8.76
C ASN A 465 -2.55 2.22 9.84
N SER A 466 -3.32 1.17 10.04
CA SER A 466 -2.96 0.08 10.97
C SER A 466 -1.69 -0.66 10.50
N ILE A 467 -1.56 -0.92 9.20
CA ILE A 467 -0.34 -1.51 8.61
C ILE A 467 0.89 -0.63 8.87
N ARG A 468 0.76 0.71 8.84
CA ARG A 468 1.85 1.65 9.14
C ARG A 468 2.41 1.50 10.56
N THR A 469 1.61 1.09 11.53
CA THR A 469 2.07 0.91 12.92
C THR A 469 3.06 -0.24 13.11
N LEU A 470 3.24 -1.09 12.09
CA LEU A 470 4.25 -2.16 12.03
C LEU A 470 5.60 -1.68 11.48
N ASN A 471 5.79 -0.39 11.23
CA ASN A 471 7.09 0.15 10.82
C ASN A 471 8.15 0.03 11.93
N PRO A 472 9.44 -0.19 11.60
CA PRO A 472 10.49 -0.32 12.59
C PRO A 472 10.67 1.00 13.38
N PRO A 473 10.72 0.96 14.73
CA PRO A 473 11.07 2.15 15.50
C PRO A 473 12.56 2.48 15.32
N SER A 474 12.92 3.76 15.50
CA SER A 474 14.30 4.22 15.39
C SER A 474 15.20 3.64 16.50
N ASP A 475 14.73 3.57 17.74
CA ASP A 475 15.38 2.84 18.83
C ASP A 475 14.75 1.46 18.98
N ARG A 476 15.56 0.41 18.87
CA ARG A 476 15.18 -1.00 19.00
C ARG A 476 15.83 -1.69 20.19
N SER A 477 16.59 -0.94 21.01
CA SER A 477 17.37 -1.50 22.11
C SER A 477 16.51 -2.11 23.21
N TYR A 478 15.28 -1.61 23.37
CA TYR A 478 14.32 -2.11 24.37
C TYR A 478 13.50 -3.31 23.90
N LEU A 479 13.56 -3.62 22.57
CA LEU A 479 12.82 -4.74 22.00
C LEU A 479 13.48 -6.10 22.34
N PRO A 480 12.74 -7.20 22.33
CA PRO A 480 13.29 -8.56 22.39
C PRO A 480 14.41 -8.75 21.36
N GLN A 481 15.40 -9.60 21.66
CA GLN A 481 16.61 -9.72 20.83
C GLN A 481 16.30 -10.06 19.37
N PHE A 482 15.40 -10.99 19.10
CA PHE A 482 15.01 -11.34 17.74
C PHE A 482 14.42 -10.15 16.96
N MET A 483 13.68 -9.25 17.62
CA MET A 483 13.10 -8.03 17.02
C MET A 483 14.14 -6.93 16.76
N GLN A 484 15.39 -7.09 17.21
CA GLN A 484 16.46 -6.15 16.90
C GLN A 484 17.18 -6.49 15.60
N THR A 485 16.88 -7.63 14.97
CA THR A 485 17.57 -8.15 13.78
C THR A 485 17.04 -7.58 12.47
N ALA A 486 17.89 -7.51 11.43
CA ALA A 486 17.47 -7.22 10.07
C ALA A 486 16.43 -8.23 9.58
N ALA A 487 16.62 -9.51 9.89
CA ALA A 487 15.72 -10.60 9.53
C ALA A 487 14.29 -10.38 10.02
N TRP A 488 14.12 -9.89 11.26
CA TRP A 488 12.79 -9.63 11.82
C TRP A 488 12.05 -8.52 11.06
N TRP A 489 12.71 -7.42 10.79
CA TRP A 489 12.07 -6.28 10.12
C TRP A 489 11.81 -6.55 8.63
N GLN A 490 12.61 -7.41 8.00
CA GLN A 490 12.29 -7.92 6.67
C GLN A 490 11.08 -8.87 6.68
N GLN A 491 10.91 -9.67 7.74
CA GLN A 491 9.69 -10.46 7.92
C GLN A 491 8.47 -9.54 8.17
N LYS A 492 8.62 -8.45 8.94
CA LYS A 492 7.51 -7.48 9.11
C LYS A 492 7.14 -6.75 7.81
N MET A 493 8.08 -6.45 6.94
CA MET A 493 7.77 -5.97 5.59
C MET A 493 6.95 -7.00 4.79
N ASN A 494 7.24 -8.29 4.91
CA ASN A 494 6.42 -9.35 4.32
C ASN A 494 4.99 -9.32 4.87
N ALA A 495 4.80 -9.23 6.19
CA ALA A 495 3.47 -9.12 6.82
C ALA A 495 2.71 -7.86 6.35
N GLN A 496 3.39 -6.70 6.31
CA GLN A 496 2.81 -5.46 5.82
C GLN A 496 2.35 -5.56 4.36
N LEU A 497 3.18 -6.14 3.49
CA LEU A 497 2.86 -6.30 2.07
C LEU A 497 1.77 -7.34 1.83
N SER A 498 1.77 -8.44 2.57
CA SER A 498 0.70 -9.43 2.49
C SER A 498 -0.66 -8.82 2.87
N SER A 499 -0.74 -8.13 4.00
CA SER A 499 -1.99 -7.48 4.43
C SER A 499 -2.38 -6.30 3.52
N TRP A 500 -1.41 -5.56 2.96
CA TRP A 500 -1.72 -4.56 1.94
C TRP A 500 -2.33 -5.20 0.69
N ILE A 501 -1.89 -6.40 0.29
CA ILE A 501 -2.50 -7.13 -0.83
C ILE A 501 -3.89 -7.62 -0.48
N GLU A 502 -4.15 -8.13 0.73
CA GLU A 502 -5.49 -8.44 1.21
C GLU A 502 -6.41 -7.22 1.10
N LEU A 503 -5.98 -6.05 1.57
CA LEU A 503 -6.71 -4.80 1.45
C LEU A 503 -7.01 -4.41 -0.01
N ARG A 504 -6.03 -4.50 -0.90
CA ARG A 504 -6.22 -4.18 -2.33
C ARG A 504 -7.13 -5.15 -3.02
N HIS A 505 -7.04 -6.38 -2.66
CA HIS A 505 -7.78 -7.48 -3.18
C HIS A 505 -9.27 -7.36 -2.83
N ASP A 506 -9.69 -7.14 -1.59
CA ASP A 506 -11.07 -6.95 -1.19
C ASP A 506 -11.71 -5.72 -1.83
N ASN A 507 -10.90 -4.79 -2.23
CA ASN A 507 -11.32 -3.58 -2.87
C ASN A 507 -11.00 -3.52 -4.38
N LEU A 508 -10.93 -4.62 -5.19
CA LEU A 508 -10.52 -4.66 -6.59
C LEU A 508 -11.57 -4.20 -7.62
N LEU A 509 -12.84 -4.13 -7.38
CA LEU A 509 -13.88 -3.50 -8.11
C LEU A 509 -13.78 -2.05 -7.79
N TYR A 510 -13.45 -1.97 -6.68
CA TYR A 510 -12.73 -1.26 -5.77
C TYR A 510 -11.38 -1.98 -5.50
N ALA A 511 -11.19 -3.46 -5.32
CA ALA A 511 -10.07 -4.42 -5.36
C ALA A 511 -10.30 -5.78 -4.71
N LYS A 512 -9.98 -6.92 -4.41
CA LYS A 512 -10.47 -8.31 -4.37
C LYS A 512 -9.76 -9.39 -3.49
N GLN A 513 -10.04 -10.63 -3.05
CA GLN A 513 -10.65 -11.91 -2.77
C GLN A 513 -9.80 -13.13 -2.15
N SER A 514 -10.27 -14.44 -1.97
CA SER A 514 -10.40 -15.48 -0.97
C SER A 514 -10.26 -17.03 -1.22
N TYR A 515 -10.36 -18.04 -0.26
CA TYR A 515 -11.00 -19.28 0.31
C TYR A 515 -10.10 -20.50 0.71
N THR A 516 -10.34 -21.57 1.46
CA THR A 516 -10.83 -22.30 2.65
C THR A 516 -9.97 -23.55 3.03
N GLY A 517 -10.04 -24.36 4.10
CA GLY A 517 -10.43 -24.76 5.37
C GLY A 517 -9.92 -26.10 5.97
N GLY A 518 -9.78 -26.32 7.26
CA GLY A 518 -10.10 -27.31 8.26
C GLY A 518 -9.23 -28.24 9.11
N VAL A 519 -9.22 -28.23 10.47
CA VAL A 519 -9.31 -29.14 11.68
C VAL A 519 -8.12 -29.35 12.66
N VAL A 520 -8.07 -29.29 13.85
CA VAL A 520 -8.28 -29.36 15.35
C VAL A 520 -7.07 -29.67 16.28
N CYS A 521 -6.81 -29.03 17.52
CA CYS A 521 -6.31 -29.35 18.89
C CYS A 521 -5.78 -28.24 19.81
N SER A 522 -4.92 -28.42 20.91
CA SER A 522 -4.68 -27.47 22.02
C SER A 522 -3.25 -26.85 22.14
N TYR A 523 -3.09 -25.77 23.00
CA TYR A 523 -1.82 -25.06 23.19
C TYR A 523 -1.32 -25.14 24.64
N PRO A 524 -0.05 -25.57 24.90
CA PRO A 524 0.49 -25.61 26.27
C PRO A 524 0.95 -24.24 26.79
N TYR A 525 1.26 -23.27 25.90
CA TYR A 525 1.76 -21.96 26.24
C TYR A 525 1.42 -20.95 25.11
N GLY A 526 1.32 -19.64 25.43
CA GLY A 526 1.06 -18.59 24.46
C GLY A 526 1.99 -17.39 24.66
N TYR A 527 2.47 -16.77 23.58
CA TYR A 527 3.23 -15.54 23.53
C TYR A 527 2.69 -14.65 22.42
N VAL A 528 2.41 -13.37 22.73
CA VAL A 528 1.92 -12.39 21.77
C VAL A 528 3.11 -11.65 21.15
N GLU A 529 3.06 -11.34 19.87
CA GLU A 529 4.01 -10.43 19.26
C GLU A 529 4.02 -9.09 20.02
N PRO A 530 5.15 -8.62 20.57
CA PRO A 530 5.15 -7.45 21.44
C PRO A 530 5.13 -6.12 20.66
N VAL A 531 4.02 -5.89 19.95
CA VAL A 531 3.70 -4.70 19.16
C VAL A 531 2.39 -4.05 19.64
N PRO A 532 2.31 -3.56 20.90
CA PRO A 532 1.06 -3.10 21.50
C PRO A 532 0.38 -1.98 20.72
N GLN A 533 1.15 -1.11 20.07
CA GLN A 533 0.64 -0.02 19.25
C GLN A 533 -0.17 -0.53 18.05
N PHE A 534 0.27 -1.64 17.44
CA PHE A 534 -0.46 -2.27 16.34
C PHE A 534 -1.82 -2.77 16.83
N PHE A 535 -1.89 -3.54 17.90
CA PHE A 535 -3.16 -4.06 18.43
C PHE A 535 -4.10 -2.94 18.87
N ASN A 536 -3.57 -1.85 19.45
CA ASN A 536 -4.38 -0.66 19.74
C ASN A 536 -4.90 0.01 18.45
N SER A 537 -4.15 0.00 17.36
CA SER A 537 -4.63 0.53 16.08
C SER A 537 -5.77 -0.31 15.48
N ILE A 538 -5.76 -1.63 15.68
CA ILE A 538 -6.87 -2.53 15.32
C ILE A 538 -8.12 -2.23 16.15
N LYS A 539 -7.97 -1.92 17.45
CA LYS A 539 -9.10 -1.46 18.28
C LYS A 539 -9.72 -0.18 17.71
N ILE A 540 -8.90 0.83 17.40
CA ILE A 540 -9.35 2.10 16.80
C ILE A 540 -10.02 1.86 15.44
N LEU A 541 -9.47 0.99 14.63
CA LEU A 541 -10.07 0.57 13.36
C LEU A 541 -11.45 -0.03 13.58
N ALA A 542 -11.61 -0.95 14.53
CA ALA A 542 -12.87 -1.60 14.84
C ALA A 542 -13.94 -0.59 15.30
N GLU A 543 -13.60 0.28 16.27
CA GLU A 543 -14.50 1.30 16.82
C GLU A 543 -14.97 2.29 15.73
N ASN A 544 -14.05 2.83 14.92
CA ASN A 544 -14.38 3.78 13.85
C ASN A 544 -15.13 3.12 12.68
N THR A 545 -14.81 1.87 12.36
CA THR A 545 -15.54 1.11 11.33
C THR A 545 -16.99 0.87 11.75
N LEU A 546 -17.22 0.50 13.00
CA LEU A 546 -18.57 0.35 13.55
C LEU A 546 -19.37 1.66 13.44
N GLU A 547 -18.80 2.80 13.83
CA GLU A 547 -19.46 4.11 13.71
C GLU A 547 -19.86 4.40 12.27
N LYS A 548 -18.93 4.16 11.31
CA LYS A 548 -19.19 4.39 9.89
C LYS A 548 -20.31 3.51 9.35
N LEU A 549 -20.28 2.20 9.63
CA LEU A 549 -21.33 1.28 9.17
C LEU A 549 -22.70 1.58 9.79
N TYR A 550 -22.72 1.99 11.07
CA TYR A 550 -23.97 2.45 11.72
C TYR A 550 -24.57 3.69 11.06
N SER A 551 -23.74 4.55 10.48
CA SER A 551 -24.18 5.77 9.80
C SER A 551 -24.89 5.51 8.45
N ILE A 552 -24.80 4.30 7.91
CA ILE A 552 -25.47 3.90 6.66
C ILE A 552 -26.93 3.61 6.94
N PRO A 553 -27.89 4.40 6.38
CA PRO A 553 -29.32 4.29 6.72
C PRO A 553 -29.96 2.98 6.25
N SER A 554 -29.50 2.41 5.13
CA SER A 554 -30.11 1.26 4.46
C SER A 554 -29.89 -0.07 5.19
N TYR A 555 -28.99 -0.12 6.18
CA TYR A 555 -28.87 -1.33 6.98
C TYR A 555 -30.06 -1.49 7.92
N GLU A 556 -30.65 -2.68 7.86
CA GLU A 556 -31.67 -3.10 8.85
C GLU A 556 -31.05 -3.19 10.25
N GLU A 557 -31.86 -2.93 11.30
CA GLU A 557 -31.36 -2.88 12.69
C GLU A 557 -30.67 -4.19 13.12
N TRP A 558 -31.15 -5.36 12.66
CA TRP A 558 -30.52 -6.63 12.98
C TRP A 558 -29.12 -6.79 12.33
N VAL A 559 -28.89 -6.18 11.17
CA VAL A 559 -27.59 -6.14 10.50
C VAL A 559 -26.64 -5.23 11.29
N LYS A 560 -27.11 -4.05 11.69
CA LYS A 560 -26.34 -3.12 12.53
C LYS A 560 -25.98 -3.78 13.87
N GLU A 561 -26.88 -4.53 14.49
CA GLU A 561 -26.59 -5.24 15.72
C GLU A 561 -25.53 -6.35 15.51
N SER A 562 -25.56 -7.06 14.38
CA SER A 562 -24.51 -8.03 14.05
C SER A 562 -23.14 -7.36 13.86
N PHE A 563 -23.07 -6.18 13.25
CA PHE A 563 -21.84 -5.38 13.20
C PHE A 563 -21.38 -4.99 14.59
N LYS A 564 -22.29 -4.52 15.43
CA LYS A 564 -21.95 -4.13 16.80
C LYS A 564 -21.35 -5.30 17.59
N ILE A 565 -21.98 -6.45 17.56
CA ILE A 565 -21.45 -7.66 18.23
C ILE A 565 -20.05 -8.01 17.74
N TYR A 566 -19.83 -7.99 16.43
CA TYR A 566 -18.54 -8.31 15.83
C TYR A 566 -17.47 -7.27 16.18
N PHE A 567 -17.72 -5.99 15.96
CA PHE A 567 -16.70 -4.95 16.17
C PHE A 567 -16.40 -4.69 17.64
N ASP A 568 -17.40 -4.80 18.54
CA ASP A 568 -17.18 -4.77 19.99
C ASP A 568 -16.29 -5.94 20.43
N ASN A 569 -16.49 -7.13 19.87
CA ASN A 569 -15.64 -8.29 20.12
C ASN A 569 -14.21 -8.08 19.60
N LEU A 570 -14.05 -7.65 18.35
CA LEU A 570 -12.74 -7.35 17.75
C LEU A 570 -11.98 -6.28 18.57
N ALA A 571 -12.65 -5.19 18.95
CA ALA A 571 -12.07 -4.14 19.76
C ALA A 571 -11.64 -4.66 21.15
N GLY A 572 -12.49 -5.47 21.80
CA GLY A 572 -12.21 -6.09 23.12
C GLY A 572 -11.03 -7.08 23.08
N VAL A 573 -10.96 -7.89 22.05
CA VAL A 573 -9.84 -8.82 21.84
C VAL A 573 -8.55 -8.04 21.56
N ALA A 574 -8.59 -7.06 20.66
CA ALA A 574 -7.44 -6.23 20.30
C ALA A 574 -6.91 -5.44 21.52
N ASP A 575 -7.80 -4.88 22.35
CA ASP A 575 -7.43 -4.20 23.60
C ASP A 575 -6.72 -5.17 24.59
N THR A 576 -7.26 -6.34 24.77
CA THR A 576 -6.68 -7.38 25.65
C THR A 576 -5.30 -7.82 25.15
N ILE A 577 -5.16 -8.08 23.85
CA ILE A 577 -3.88 -8.46 23.23
C ILE A 577 -2.87 -7.32 23.34
N SER A 578 -3.30 -6.06 23.15
CA SER A 578 -2.44 -4.87 23.32
C SER A 578 -1.87 -4.78 24.72
N ILE A 579 -2.70 -5.02 25.74
CA ILE A 579 -2.27 -5.00 27.16
C ILE A 579 -1.27 -6.14 27.43
N ILE A 580 -1.50 -7.34 26.89
CA ILE A 580 -0.59 -8.49 27.03
C ILE A 580 0.74 -8.19 26.33
N ALA A 581 0.69 -7.72 25.08
CA ALA A 581 1.88 -7.34 24.30
C ALA A 581 2.71 -6.24 25.00
N GLN A 582 2.05 -5.27 25.65
CA GLN A 582 2.74 -4.25 26.45
C GLN A 582 3.42 -4.85 27.67
N LYS A 583 2.78 -5.78 28.38
CA LYS A 583 3.40 -6.49 29.51
C LYS A 583 4.63 -7.29 29.07
N GLU A 584 4.57 -7.95 27.93
CA GLU A 584 5.69 -8.72 27.36
C GLU A 584 6.84 -7.79 26.93
N LEU A 585 6.52 -6.64 26.35
CA LEU A 585 7.50 -5.61 25.96
C LEU A 585 8.17 -4.99 27.21
N ASP A 586 7.40 -4.67 28.24
CA ASP A 586 7.89 -4.11 29.52
C ASP A 586 8.57 -5.16 30.41
N ASN A 587 8.66 -6.41 29.94
CA ASN A 587 9.21 -7.53 30.70
C ASN A 587 8.46 -7.79 32.01
N VAL A 588 7.14 -7.61 32.03
CA VAL A 588 6.23 -7.85 33.15
C VAL A 588 5.58 -9.24 33.03
N GLY A 589 5.55 -10.00 34.08
CA GLY A 589 4.96 -11.34 34.10
C GLY A 589 3.45 -11.32 33.84
N LEU A 590 2.97 -12.20 32.97
CA LEU A 590 1.55 -12.36 32.66
C LEU A 590 0.78 -12.89 33.86
N THR A 591 -0.41 -12.35 34.09
CA THR A 591 -1.37 -12.82 35.12
C THR A 591 -1.97 -14.18 34.70
N GLU A 592 -2.67 -14.86 35.59
CA GLU A 592 -3.40 -16.09 35.23
C GLU A 592 -4.55 -15.80 34.25
N ASP A 593 -5.19 -14.63 34.35
CA ASP A 593 -6.22 -14.23 33.40
C ASP A 593 -5.64 -14.00 32.01
N ASP A 594 -4.46 -13.34 31.86
CA ASP A 594 -3.76 -13.21 30.59
C ASP A 594 -3.44 -14.57 29.97
N LYS A 595 -2.89 -15.49 30.76
CA LYS A 595 -2.56 -16.84 30.32
C LYS A 595 -3.79 -17.65 29.93
N ASN A 596 -4.89 -17.50 30.67
CA ASN A 596 -6.16 -18.15 30.35
C ASN A 596 -6.77 -17.58 29.06
N PHE A 597 -6.66 -16.29 28.85
CA PHE A 597 -7.05 -15.65 27.58
C PHE A 597 -6.23 -16.22 26.41
N LEU A 598 -4.90 -16.30 26.54
CA LEU A 598 -4.04 -16.87 25.48
C LEU A 598 -4.36 -18.33 25.17
N LYS A 599 -4.66 -19.15 26.18
CA LYS A 599 -5.06 -20.56 25.97
C LYS A 599 -6.42 -20.72 25.31
N ARG A 600 -7.28 -19.70 25.40
CA ARG A 600 -8.62 -19.70 24.80
C ARG A 600 -8.64 -19.12 23.37
N ILE A 601 -7.50 -18.97 22.73
CA ILE A 601 -7.44 -18.59 21.32
C ILE A 601 -8.19 -19.60 20.46
N LEU A 602 -7.99 -20.91 20.75
CA LEU A 602 -8.71 -22.03 20.18
C LEU A 602 -8.78 -23.17 21.18
N TYR A 603 -9.94 -23.82 21.34
CA TYR A 603 -10.10 -25.00 22.20
C TYR A 603 -11.32 -25.85 21.76
N ASN A 604 -11.34 -27.14 22.15
CA ASN A 604 -12.45 -28.02 21.83
C ASN A 604 -13.77 -27.45 22.32
N ASN A 605 -14.77 -27.41 21.46
CA ASN A 605 -16.12 -26.95 21.81
C ASN A 605 -16.80 -27.92 22.80
N PRO A 606 -16.98 -27.53 24.07
CA PRO A 606 -17.61 -28.42 25.05
C PRO A 606 -19.11 -28.64 24.81
N GLU A 607 -19.73 -27.78 24.00
CA GLU A 607 -21.17 -27.79 23.66
C GLU A 607 -21.39 -28.21 22.20
N GLN A 608 -20.46 -28.96 21.60
CA GLN A 608 -20.54 -29.33 20.19
C GLN A 608 -21.84 -30.08 19.89
N VAL A 609 -22.67 -29.50 19.05
CA VAL A 609 -23.87 -30.10 18.48
C VAL A 609 -23.61 -30.60 17.07
N CYS A 610 -24.46 -31.53 16.58
CA CYS A 610 -24.30 -32.05 15.21
C CYS A 610 -24.37 -30.91 14.19
N GLY A 611 -23.29 -30.71 13.43
CA GLY A 611 -23.13 -29.61 12.47
C GLY A 611 -22.55 -28.30 13.04
N GLY A 612 -22.28 -28.22 14.36
CA GLY A 612 -21.56 -27.08 14.96
C GLY A 612 -20.05 -27.25 14.89
N PRO A 613 -19.27 -26.15 15.08
CA PRO A 613 -17.82 -26.15 15.01
C PRO A 613 -17.21 -27.06 16.09
N ALA A 614 -16.14 -27.79 15.73
CA ALA A 614 -15.38 -28.66 16.65
C ALA A 614 -14.55 -27.85 17.65
N HIS A 615 -14.12 -26.66 17.27
CA HIS A 615 -13.33 -25.74 18.09
C HIS A 615 -14.02 -24.40 18.20
N VAL A 616 -13.80 -23.76 19.32
CA VAL A 616 -14.23 -22.39 19.64
C VAL A 616 -13.08 -21.67 20.32
N GLY A 617 -13.14 -20.37 20.37
CA GLY A 617 -12.12 -19.52 20.95
C GLY A 617 -12.30 -18.07 20.53
N TRP A 618 -11.45 -17.19 21.06
CA TRP A 618 -11.54 -15.78 20.65
C TRP A 618 -11.03 -15.57 19.22
N TYR A 619 -10.10 -16.36 18.69
CA TYR A 619 -9.60 -16.17 17.32
C TYR A 619 -10.66 -16.54 16.26
N PRO A 620 -11.33 -17.70 16.30
CA PRO A 620 -12.47 -17.94 15.40
C PRO A 620 -13.59 -16.90 15.54
N SER A 621 -13.76 -16.28 16.71
CA SER A 621 -14.77 -15.22 16.89
C SER A 621 -14.40 -13.89 16.23
N LEU A 622 -13.19 -13.74 15.71
CA LEU A 622 -12.75 -12.60 14.91
C LEU A 622 -13.18 -12.66 13.44
N PHE A 623 -13.89 -13.70 13.02
CA PHE A 623 -14.45 -13.84 11.68
C PHE A 623 -15.94 -13.47 11.70
N PHE A 624 -16.33 -12.48 10.92
CA PHE A 624 -17.69 -11.93 10.94
C PHE A 624 -18.74 -12.95 10.52
N ASN A 625 -19.71 -13.23 11.39
CA ASN A 625 -20.81 -14.18 11.15
C ASN A 625 -20.34 -15.55 10.64
N ASP A 626 -19.18 -16.02 11.12
CA ASP A 626 -18.54 -17.28 10.70
C ASP A 626 -18.83 -18.41 11.70
N TRP A 627 -20.09 -18.60 12.02
CA TRP A 627 -20.55 -19.57 13.04
C TRP A 627 -20.30 -21.05 12.65
N ASP A 628 -20.11 -21.35 11.37
CA ASP A 628 -19.70 -22.67 10.83
C ASP A 628 -18.20 -22.76 10.55
N GLN A 629 -17.45 -21.69 10.80
CA GLN A 629 -15.98 -21.56 10.62
C GLN A 629 -15.51 -21.78 9.17
N ALA A 630 -16.34 -21.50 8.20
CA ALA A 630 -15.96 -21.61 6.79
C ALA A 630 -14.86 -20.61 6.41
N GLU A 631 -14.93 -19.37 6.91
CA GLU A 631 -13.90 -18.36 6.68
C GLU A 631 -12.64 -18.63 7.50
N PHE A 632 -12.77 -19.08 8.74
CA PHE A 632 -11.63 -19.44 9.60
C PHE A 632 -10.71 -20.49 8.98
N HIS A 633 -11.28 -21.45 8.22
CA HIS A 633 -10.55 -22.52 7.56
C HIS A 633 -10.23 -22.27 6.08
N LYS A 634 -10.45 -21.09 5.61
CA LYS A 634 -10.37 -20.72 4.22
C LYS A 634 -8.91 -20.65 3.70
N GLU A 635 -8.59 -21.36 2.59
CA GLU A 635 -7.32 -21.22 1.89
C GLU A 635 -7.30 -19.90 1.10
N ASP A 636 -6.60 -18.89 1.56
CA ASP A 636 -6.58 -17.56 0.94
C ASP A 636 -5.33 -17.33 0.09
N TYR A 637 -5.32 -17.93 -1.11
CA TYR A 637 -4.32 -17.65 -2.13
C TYR A 637 -4.79 -16.50 -3.01
N LEU A 638 -4.55 -15.30 -2.53
CA LEU A 638 -5.05 -14.07 -3.12
C LEU A 638 -4.07 -13.48 -4.14
N VAL A 639 -4.61 -12.82 -5.18
CA VAL A 639 -3.80 -12.05 -6.13
C VAL A 639 -4.45 -10.72 -6.48
N ALA A 640 -3.72 -9.63 -6.40
CA ALA A 640 -4.17 -8.32 -6.85
C ALA A 640 -3.21 -7.74 -7.88
N ASP A 641 -3.78 -7.18 -8.94
CA ASP A 641 -3.01 -6.36 -9.85
C ASP A 641 -2.90 -4.93 -9.29
N TYR A 642 -1.68 -4.40 -9.23
CA TYR A 642 -1.44 -3.10 -8.62
C TYR A 642 -0.85 -2.06 -9.57
N HIS A 643 -0.32 -2.49 -10.74
CA HIS A 643 0.20 -1.59 -11.75
C HIS A 643 0.17 -2.21 -13.15
N THR A 644 -0.17 -1.40 -14.17
CA THR A 644 -0.13 -1.82 -15.57
C THR A 644 0.77 -0.88 -16.36
N SER A 645 1.79 -1.44 -17.05
CA SER A 645 2.59 -0.72 -18.04
C SER A 645 2.19 -1.15 -19.45
N PRO A 646 1.57 -0.29 -20.26
CA PRO A 646 1.15 -0.63 -21.61
C PRO A 646 2.32 -0.93 -22.57
N THR A 647 3.46 -0.26 -22.36
CA THR A 647 4.64 -0.37 -23.23
C THR A 647 5.91 -0.69 -22.45
N ASP A 648 6.89 -1.25 -23.15
CA ASP A 648 8.26 -1.33 -22.65
C ASP A 648 9.00 0.03 -22.79
N ALA A 649 10.25 0.06 -22.36
CA ALA A 649 11.12 1.26 -22.42
C ALA A 649 11.48 1.68 -23.86
N ALA A 650 11.28 0.82 -24.88
CA ALA A 650 11.46 1.12 -26.29
C ALA A 650 10.14 1.61 -26.97
N GLY A 651 9.03 1.56 -26.25
CA GLY A 651 7.71 1.96 -26.76
C GLY A 651 6.93 0.82 -27.45
N ALA A 652 7.42 -0.43 -27.39
CA ALA A 652 6.70 -1.58 -27.89
C ALA A 652 5.54 -1.94 -26.97
N LEU A 653 4.36 -2.23 -27.52
CA LEU A 653 3.18 -2.60 -26.75
C LEU A 653 3.38 -4.01 -26.15
N VAL A 654 3.53 -4.08 -24.83
CA VAL A 654 3.76 -5.32 -24.07
C VAL A 654 2.63 -5.67 -23.13
N GLY A 655 1.89 -4.65 -22.63
CA GLY A 655 0.78 -4.83 -21.69
C GLY A 655 1.21 -5.59 -20.43
N TRP A 656 2.30 -5.17 -19.79
CA TRP A 656 2.73 -5.74 -18.50
C TRP A 656 1.75 -5.40 -17.41
N VAL A 657 1.33 -6.40 -16.62
CA VAL A 657 0.55 -6.22 -15.41
C VAL A 657 1.32 -6.80 -14.23
N LYS A 658 1.63 -5.95 -13.26
CA LYS A 658 2.25 -6.35 -12.00
C LYS A 658 1.19 -6.88 -11.05
N HIS A 659 1.44 -8.09 -10.55
CA HIS A 659 0.62 -8.74 -9.54
C HIS A 659 1.45 -8.96 -8.28
N ALA A 660 0.80 -8.79 -7.16
CA ALA A 660 1.27 -9.24 -5.87
C ALA A 660 0.21 -10.16 -5.28
N GLY A 661 0.61 -11.15 -4.50
CA GLY A 661 -0.33 -12.12 -3.96
C GLY A 661 0.18 -12.79 -2.69
N THR A 662 -0.74 -13.46 -2.02
CA THR A 662 -0.46 -14.34 -0.90
C THR A 662 -0.30 -15.78 -1.38
N GLY A 663 0.36 -16.60 -0.58
CA GLY A 663 0.48 -18.04 -0.78
C GLY A 663 0.02 -18.80 0.46
N LYS A 664 0.62 -19.95 0.70
CA LYS A 664 0.36 -20.72 1.91
C LYS A 664 0.74 -19.93 3.17
N ILE A 665 0.09 -20.23 4.25
CA ILE A 665 0.41 -19.70 5.58
C ILE A 665 1.66 -20.41 6.09
N ASP A 666 2.77 -19.69 6.12
CA ASP A 666 4.06 -20.19 6.59
C ASP A 666 4.04 -20.43 8.12
N LEU A 667 4.93 -21.27 8.60
CA LEU A 667 5.12 -21.46 10.04
C LEU A 667 6.39 -20.73 10.50
N MET A 668 6.21 -19.78 11.43
CA MET A 668 7.31 -19.18 12.17
C MET A 668 7.64 -20.05 13.40
N ILE A 669 8.92 -20.30 13.63
CA ILE A 669 9.47 -20.95 14.82
C ILE A 669 10.46 -19.98 15.44
N MET A 670 10.25 -19.62 16.71
CA MET A 670 11.05 -18.61 17.37
C MET A 670 11.32 -18.96 18.83
N ASN A 671 12.29 -18.28 19.44
CA ASN A 671 12.47 -18.34 20.89
C ASN A 671 12.78 -16.94 21.46
N THR A 672 12.30 -16.74 22.69
CA THR A 672 12.51 -15.48 23.42
C THR A 672 12.65 -15.70 24.91
N LYS A 673 13.30 -14.73 25.57
CA LYS A 673 13.48 -14.75 27.02
C LYS A 673 12.28 -14.07 27.69
N LEU A 674 11.56 -14.82 28.51
CA LEU A 674 10.42 -14.33 29.27
C LEU A 674 10.84 -13.53 30.51
N PRO A 675 9.92 -12.75 31.13
CA PRO A 675 10.19 -11.98 32.38
C PRO A 675 10.74 -12.80 33.54
N ASN A 676 10.41 -14.09 33.61
CA ASN A 676 10.93 -15.02 34.62
C ASN A 676 12.38 -15.49 34.37
N GLY A 677 13.03 -14.95 33.33
CA GLY A 677 14.39 -15.27 32.93
C GLY A 677 14.54 -16.58 32.13
N LYS A 678 13.45 -17.34 31.91
CA LYS A 678 13.46 -18.57 31.10
C LYS A 678 13.40 -18.23 29.62
N ASN A 679 14.24 -18.89 28.81
CA ASN A 679 14.11 -18.90 27.37
C ASN A 679 13.05 -19.93 26.99
N VAL A 680 12.10 -19.56 26.11
CA VAL A 680 10.98 -20.42 25.70
C VAL A 680 10.86 -20.36 24.18
N ALA A 681 10.67 -21.51 23.56
CA ALA A 681 10.41 -21.63 22.13
C ALA A 681 8.90 -21.63 21.85
N PHE A 682 8.52 -21.04 20.73
CA PHE A 682 7.14 -20.90 20.26
C PHE A 682 7.05 -21.13 18.77
N VAL A 683 5.86 -21.46 18.30
CA VAL A 683 5.52 -21.60 16.88
C VAL A 683 4.23 -20.84 16.57
N GLY A 684 4.12 -20.23 15.40
CA GLY A 684 2.90 -19.52 15.01
C GLY A 684 2.79 -19.24 13.52
N PRO A 685 1.57 -19.08 13.01
CA PRO A 685 1.32 -18.81 11.61
C PRO A 685 1.70 -17.38 11.24
N VAL A 686 2.26 -17.21 10.02
CA VAL A 686 2.55 -15.92 9.41
C VAL A 686 2.19 -15.94 7.93
N LEU A 687 1.82 -14.78 7.39
CA LEU A 687 1.51 -14.61 5.97
C LEU A 687 2.73 -14.84 5.08
N SER A 688 2.48 -15.20 3.82
CA SER A 688 3.49 -15.29 2.76
C SER A 688 3.20 -14.31 1.63
N TYR A 689 4.22 -13.61 1.14
CA TYR A 689 4.13 -12.60 0.10
C TYR A 689 4.86 -13.01 -1.17
N HIS A 690 4.22 -12.84 -2.33
CA HIS A 690 4.71 -13.24 -3.64
C HIS A 690 4.50 -12.15 -4.69
N GLU A 691 5.35 -12.13 -5.74
CA GLU A 691 5.22 -11.23 -6.88
C GLU A 691 5.24 -11.98 -8.21
N PHE A 692 4.48 -11.46 -9.19
CA PHE A 692 4.48 -11.96 -10.56
C PHE A 692 4.17 -10.84 -11.57
N THR A 693 4.62 -11.00 -12.83
CA THR A 693 4.31 -10.05 -13.90
C THR A 693 3.80 -10.80 -15.11
N THR A 694 2.59 -10.48 -15.54
CA THR A 694 1.99 -10.98 -16.78
C THR A 694 2.26 -10.04 -17.94
N THR A 695 1.95 -10.49 -19.17
CA THR A 695 2.04 -9.73 -20.42
C THR A 695 0.67 -9.62 -21.09
N ASN A 696 0.56 -8.82 -22.15
CA ASN A 696 -0.65 -8.72 -22.99
C ASN A 696 -1.92 -8.34 -22.20
N PHE A 697 -1.79 -7.56 -21.14
CA PHE A 697 -2.89 -7.11 -20.26
C PHE A 697 -3.65 -8.26 -19.58
N ILE A 698 -2.99 -9.42 -19.37
CA ILE A 698 -3.60 -10.55 -18.67
C ILE A 698 -3.72 -10.20 -17.20
N ARG A 699 -4.94 -10.32 -16.64
CA ARG A 699 -5.24 -10.17 -15.20
C ARG A 699 -5.64 -11.52 -14.66
N LEU A 700 -5.05 -11.84 -13.50
CA LEU A 700 -5.22 -13.14 -12.87
C LEU A 700 -6.45 -13.13 -11.97
N THR A 701 -7.18 -14.24 -11.96
CA THR A 701 -8.11 -14.60 -10.87
C THR A 701 -7.32 -15.36 -9.80
N ASP A 702 -7.92 -15.52 -8.61
CA ASP A 702 -7.27 -16.31 -7.55
C ASP A 702 -7.19 -17.78 -7.93
N GLN A 703 -8.14 -18.27 -8.74
CA GLN A 703 -8.05 -19.61 -9.29
C GLN A 703 -6.89 -19.72 -10.29
N ASP A 704 -6.69 -18.73 -11.21
CA ASP A 704 -5.50 -18.66 -12.07
C ASP A 704 -4.22 -18.64 -11.22
N TRP A 705 -4.23 -17.83 -10.14
CA TRP A 705 -3.11 -17.70 -9.24
C TRP A 705 -2.78 -19.00 -8.53
N LYS A 706 -3.75 -19.59 -7.87
CA LYS A 706 -3.63 -20.87 -7.14
C LYS A 706 -3.14 -21.99 -8.02
N ASP A 707 -3.78 -22.21 -9.17
CA ASP A 707 -3.55 -23.39 -10.01
C ASP A 707 -2.29 -23.31 -10.86
N GLN A 708 -1.90 -22.11 -11.29
CA GLN A 708 -0.85 -21.96 -12.29
C GLN A 708 0.27 -21.00 -11.88
N PHE A 709 -0.07 -19.80 -11.39
CA PHE A 709 0.91 -18.72 -11.30
C PHE A 709 1.63 -18.66 -9.96
N LEU A 710 1.04 -19.10 -8.86
CA LEU A 710 1.69 -19.14 -7.54
C LEU A 710 2.99 -19.96 -7.57
N THR A 711 2.99 -21.11 -8.25
CA THR A 711 4.20 -21.95 -8.41
C THR A 711 5.27 -21.33 -9.31
N GLN A 712 4.92 -20.34 -10.12
CA GLN A 712 5.82 -19.59 -11.00
C GLN A 712 6.21 -18.22 -10.41
N SER A 713 5.52 -17.79 -9.35
CA SER A 713 5.78 -16.54 -8.66
C SER A 713 7.08 -16.59 -7.87
N THR A 714 7.58 -15.42 -7.52
CA THR A 714 8.80 -15.30 -6.71
C THR A 714 8.50 -14.69 -5.35
N ARG A 715 9.10 -15.26 -4.30
CA ARG A 715 9.30 -14.53 -3.04
C ARG A 715 10.42 -13.53 -3.28
N PRO A 716 10.29 -12.26 -2.89
CA PRO A 716 11.39 -11.29 -3.03
C PRO A 716 12.67 -11.77 -2.32
N GLU A 717 13.83 -11.55 -2.94
CA GLU A 717 15.13 -12.05 -2.43
C GLU A 717 15.45 -11.57 -0.99
N TRP A 718 14.92 -10.43 -0.58
CA TRP A 718 15.09 -9.92 0.78
C TRP A 718 14.39 -10.79 1.86
N THR A 719 13.50 -11.72 1.48
CA THR A 719 12.93 -12.71 2.42
C THR A 719 13.92 -13.82 2.78
N ASN A 720 14.95 -14.05 1.97
CA ASN A 720 15.87 -15.17 2.10
C ASN A 720 16.66 -15.17 3.43
N ILE A 721 16.83 -14.02 4.08
CA ILE A 721 17.59 -13.89 5.34
C ILE A 721 16.94 -14.65 6.51
N TYR A 722 15.62 -14.87 6.47
CA TYR A 722 14.87 -15.54 7.53
C TYR A 722 14.06 -16.76 7.05
N LEU A 723 13.97 -16.99 5.74
CA LEU A 723 13.09 -17.94 5.11
C LEU A 723 13.84 -19.24 4.77
N ALA A 724 13.42 -20.38 5.34
CA ALA A 724 13.81 -21.70 4.90
C ALA A 724 12.88 -22.14 3.75
N ASP A 725 13.45 -22.76 2.72
CA ASP A 725 12.72 -23.17 1.52
C ASP A 725 11.79 -24.38 1.75
N VAL A 726 11.15 -24.86 0.69
CA VAL A 726 10.25 -26.03 0.72
C VAL A 726 10.92 -27.34 1.14
N ASN A 727 12.24 -27.40 1.25
CA ASN A 727 13.00 -28.52 1.79
C ASN A 727 13.48 -28.27 3.22
N GLY A 728 13.33 -27.05 3.73
CA GLY A 728 13.87 -26.59 4.99
C GLY A 728 15.36 -26.16 4.90
N ASP A 729 15.87 -25.89 3.70
CA ASP A 729 17.22 -25.43 3.48
C ASP A 729 17.29 -23.90 3.50
N VAL A 730 18.46 -23.36 3.88
CA VAL A 730 18.76 -21.93 3.84
C VAL A 730 18.86 -21.47 2.38
N LYS A 731 18.09 -20.45 2.01
CA LYS A 731 18.16 -19.86 0.68
C LYS A 731 19.47 -19.05 0.48
N ALA A 732 19.87 -18.84 -0.78
CA ALA A 732 21.02 -18.00 -1.10
C ALA A 732 20.80 -16.57 -0.56
N GLU A 733 21.88 -15.93 -0.12
CA GLU A 733 21.81 -14.53 0.35
C GLU A 733 21.24 -13.63 -0.75
N GLY A 734 20.27 -12.77 -0.34
CA GLY A 734 19.64 -11.77 -1.17
C GLY A 734 19.86 -10.37 -0.61
N LEU A 735 19.02 -9.42 -1.01
CA LEU A 735 19.03 -8.07 -0.44
C LEU A 735 18.77 -8.12 1.06
N SER A 736 19.52 -7.34 1.84
CA SER A 736 19.38 -7.25 3.29
C SER A 736 19.44 -5.81 3.77
N LEU A 737 18.81 -5.57 4.92
CA LEU A 737 18.96 -4.31 5.65
C LEU A 737 20.39 -4.15 6.17
N ILE A 738 20.81 -2.90 6.36
CA ILE A 738 22.16 -2.56 6.87
C ILE A 738 22.28 -3.04 8.33
N THR A 739 23.31 -3.82 8.62
CA THR A 739 23.53 -4.43 9.93
C THR A 739 24.77 -3.85 10.64
N ASP A 740 24.87 -4.10 11.93
CA ASP A 740 26.01 -3.74 12.76
C ASP A 740 27.33 -4.40 12.27
N ILE A 741 27.27 -5.60 11.69
CA ILE A 741 28.46 -6.26 11.10
C ILE A 741 28.95 -5.55 9.83
N ASP A 742 28.08 -4.96 9.06
CA ASP A 742 28.45 -4.20 7.87
C ASP A 742 29.38 -3.02 8.22
N LYS A 743 29.35 -2.55 9.48
CA LYS A 743 30.26 -1.53 10.01
C LYS A 743 31.46 -2.09 10.79
N GLU A 744 31.33 -3.23 11.48
CA GLU A 744 32.46 -3.84 12.19
C GLU A 744 33.51 -4.43 11.21
N GLY A 745 33.08 -4.87 10.03
CA GLY A 745 33.99 -5.28 8.93
C GLY A 745 34.58 -4.14 8.12
N SER A 746 33.97 -2.94 8.22
CA SER A 746 34.38 -1.73 7.51
C SER A 746 34.46 -0.55 8.48
N GLY A 747 35.50 -0.43 9.25
CA GLY A 747 35.83 0.84 9.91
C GLY A 747 36.02 1.99 8.90
N GLN A 748 35.49 1.84 7.67
CA GLN A 748 35.56 2.80 6.56
C GLN A 748 34.31 2.68 5.69
N PRO A 749 33.68 3.81 5.24
CA PRO A 749 32.63 3.77 4.25
C PRO A 749 33.09 3.05 2.97
N LEU A 750 32.33 2.07 2.50
CA LEU A 750 32.60 1.39 1.21
C LEU A 750 32.32 2.38 0.08
N LEU A 751 33.39 3.00 -0.44
CA LEU A 751 33.33 3.81 -1.66
C LEU A 751 33.45 2.87 -2.87
N PRO A 752 32.79 3.14 -4.01
CA PRO A 752 32.88 2.29 -5.21
C PRO A 752 34.31 2.03 -5.64
N GLU A 753 34.72 0.77 -5.82
CA GLU A 753 36.10 0.34 -6.01
C GLU A 753 36.76 0.87 -7.28
N ASN A 754 36.02 1.38 -8.26
CA ASN A 754 36.54 1.74 -9.57
C ASN A 754 36.76 3.24 -9.82
N HIS A 755 36.38 4.13 -8.88
CA HIS A 755 36.55 5.58 -9.01
C HIS A 755 37.18 6.19 -7.76
N LEU A 756 38.01 7.25 -7.91
CA LEU A 756 38.45 8.06 -6.77
C LEU A 756 37.27 8.87 -6.23
N ILE A 757 36.76 8.49 -5.08
CA ILE A 757 35.67 9.19 -4.40
C ILE A 757 36.11 9.56 -2.99
N ALA A 758 35.64 10.70 -2.49
CA ALA A 758 35.89 11.09 -1.11
C ALA A 758 34.70 11.86 -0.51
N GLN A 759 34.50 11.70 0.78
CA GLN A 759 33.49 12.46 1.55
C GLN A 759 34.03 12.78 2.94
N ASN A 760 33.45 13.81 3.56
CA ASN A 760 33.77 14.13 4.95
C ASN A 760 32.51 14.09 5.86
N TYR A 761 32.69 13.56 7.06
CA TYR A 761 31.61 13.46 8.07
C TYR A 761 32.16 13.67 9.49
N PRO A 762 31.43 14.40 10.34
CA PRO A 762 30.22 15.20 10.05
C PRO A 762 30.51 16.39 9.12
N ASN A 763 29.49 16.86 8.38
CA ASN A 763 29.51 18.10 7.60
C ASN A 763 28.09 18.70 7.53
N PRO A 764 27.79 19.84 8.20
CA PRO A 764 28.73 20.69 8.95
C PRO A 764 29.33 20.03 10.19
N PHE A 765 30.51 20.51 10.63
CA PHE A 765 31.22 19.95 11.79
C PHE A 765 31.61 21.02 12.81
N ASN A 766 31.69 20.57 14.07
CA ASN A 766 32.19 21.37 15.18
C ASN A 766 33.46 20.71 15.69
N SER A 767 34.54 21.44 15.69
CA SER A 767 35.94 21.11 16.05
C SER A 767 36.64 20.11 15.13
N SER A 768 36.07 18.98 14.70
CA SER A 768 36.76 18.02 13.78
C SER A 768 35.78 17.34 12.81
N THR A 769 36.31 16.87 11.68
CA THR A 769 35.64 16.04 10.67
C THR A 769 36.58 14.97 10.17
N LYS A 770 36.04 13.80 9.80
CA LYS A 770 36.79 12.72 9.17
C LYS A 770 36.57 12.76 7.67
N ILE A 771 37.62 12.71 6.88
CA ILE A 771 37.62 12.65 5.41
C ILE A 771 37.91 11.21 5.03
N ALA A 772 36.90 10.53 4.49
CA ALA A 772 37.03 9.18 3.95
C ALA A 772 37.28 9.27 2.44
N PHE A 773 38.20 8.46 1.90
CA PHE A 773 38.42 8.34 0.45
C PHE A 773 38.94 6.94 0.10
N ASN A 774 38.72 6.53 -1.16
CA ASN A 774 39.24 5.28 -1.69
C ASN A 774 40.35 5.52 -2.70
N ILE A 775 41.30 4.59 -2.77
CA ILE A 775 42.26 4.47 -3.87
C ILE A 775 41.87 3.26 -4.70
N PRO A 776 41.35 3.46 -5.94
CA PRO A 776 40.86 2.37 -6.78
C PRO A 776 41.88 1.27 -7.05
N SER A 777 41.43 0.02 -7.23
CA SER A 777 42.29 -1.15 -7.45
C SER A 777 43.21 -1.04 -8.69
N ARG A 778 42.85 -0.19 -9.67
CA ARG A 778 43.69 0.13 -10.85
C ARG A 778 44.87 1.06 -10.54
N LEU A 779 44.93 1.66 -9.34
CA LEU A 779 45.97 2.59 -8.89
C LEU A 779 46.75 1.96 -7.72
N THR A 780 47.65 1.07 -8.01
CA THR A 780 48.45 0.37 -7.00
C THR A 780 49.67 1.19 -6.59
N ASN A 781 49.91 1.40 -5.26
CA ASN A 781 51.00 2.18 -4.69
C ASN A 781 51.13 3.60 -5.30
N SER A 782 50.05 4.38 -5.23
CA SER A 782 49.95 5.71 -5.82
C SER A 782 50.40 6.80 -4.86
N LYS A 783 50.97 7.89 -5.40
CA LYS A 783 51.29 9.08 -4.61
C LYS A 783 50.01 9.85 -4.28
N VAL A 784 49.70 9.89 -2.99
CA VAL A 784 48.47 10.55 -2.47
C VAL A 784 48.81 11.86 -1.79
N LYS A 785 48.05 12.88 -2.12
CA LYS A 785 48.16 14.18 -1.49
C LYS A 785 46.78 14.68 -1.10
N LEU A 786 46.51 14.90 0.21
CA LEU A 786 45.30 15.48 0.76
C LEU A 786 45.56 16.85 1.40
N VAL A 787 44.95 17.90 0.88
CA VAL A 787 45.17 19.29 1.29
C VAL A 787 43.85 19.99 1.55
N ILE A 788 43.80 20.78 2.62
CA ILE A 788 42.69 21.67 2.97
C ILE A 788 42.96 23.07 2.48
N TYR A 789 41.98 23.73 1.88
CA TYR A 789 42.02 25.09 1.39
C TYR A 789 40.90 25.94 2.02
N ASP A 790 41.13 27.23 2.16
CA ASP A 790 40.07 28.21 2.46
C ASP A 790 39.30 28.60 1.19
N ILE A 791 38.25 29.47 1.33
CA ILE A 791 37.40 29.93 0.22
C ILE A 791 38.16 30.77 -0.82
N GLN A 792 39.36 31.29 -0.47
CA GLN A 792 40.20 32.08 -1.35
C GLN A 792 41.23 31.19 -2.12
N GLY A 793 41.21 29.86 -1.83
CA GLY A 793 42.15 28.90 -2.41
C GLY A 793 43.53 28.87 -1.71
N ASN A 794 43.71 29.50 -0.57
CA ASN A 794 44.93 29.43 0.19
C ASN A 794 45.03 28.09 0.91
N LYS A 795 46.21 27.45 0.87
CA LYS A 795 46.47 26.22 1.62
C LYS A 795 46.36 26.46 3.14
N VAL A 796 45.47 25.70 3.79
CA VAL A 796 45.25 25.75 5.25
C VAL A 796 46.08 24.66 5.94
N LYS A 797 45.97 23.40 5.46
CA LYS A 797 46.65 22.25 6.05
C LYS A 797 46.89 21.17 5.00
N GLU A 798 48.09 20.52 5.08
CA GLU A 798 48.39 19.28 4.37
C GLU A 798 48.18 18.11 5.34
N LEU A 799 47.29 17.18 5.01
CA LEU A 799 46.97 16.04 5.87
C LEU A 799 47.68 14.76 5.45
N ILE A 800 47.89 14.56 4.12
CA ILE A 800 48.63 13.43 3.56
C ILE A 800 49.54 13.93 2.44
N ASN A 801 50.75 13.37 2.35
CA ASN A 801 51.66 13.54 1.22
C ASN A 801 52.66 12.36 1.18
N GLU A 802 52.13 11.18 0.84
CA GLU A 802 52.89 9.93 0.86
C GLU A 802 52.39 8.95 -0.22
N THR A 803 53.09 7.81 -0.37
CA THR A 803 52.65 6.75 -1.29
C THR A 803 51.85 5.73 -0.51
N LEU A 804 50.57 5.50 -0.95
CA LEU A 804 49.64 4.59 -0.31
C LEU A 804 49.23 3.46 -1.27
N PRO A 805 48.99 2.22 -0.77
CA PRO A 805 48.45 1.13 -1.58
C PRO A 805 46.96 1.38 -1.92
N THR A 806 46.41 0.57 -2.80
CA THR A 806 44.95 0.52 -3.06
C THR A 806 44.21 0.20 -1.78
N GLY A 807 43.03 0.81 -1.59
CA GLY A 807 42.19 0.61 -0.39
C GLY A 807 41.43 1.85 0.04
N ASN A 808 40.71 1.73 1.14
CA ASN A 808 39.95 2.81 1.74
C ASN A 808 40.74 3.46 2.89
N TYR A 809 40.64 4.79 2.98
CA TYR A 809 41.39 5.60 3.94
C TYR A 809 40.46 6.55 4.69
N LEU A 810 40.78 6.81 5.96
CA LEU A 810 40.06 7.73 6.82
C LEU A 810 41.02 8.68 7.52
N VAL A 811 40.89 9.98 7.31
CA VAL A 811 41.79 11.00 7.80
C VAL A 811 41.05 12.09 8.56
N GLU A 812 41.43 12.37 9.79
CA GLU A 812 40.79 13.39 10.59
C GLU A 812 41.40 14.78 10.40
N TRP A 813 40.54 15.79 10.18
CA TRP A 813 40.95 17.20 10.28
C TRP A 813 40.26 17.86 11.48
N ASN A 814 41.06 18.37 12.39
CA ASN A 814 40.62 18.97 13.65
C ASN A 814 40.44 20.50 13.60
N GLY A 815 40.16 21.06 12.40
CA GLY A 815 39.95 22.49 12.22
C GLY A 815 41.20 23.36 12.53
N THR A 816 42.40 22.84 12.26
CA THR A 816 43.67 23.58 12.47
C THR A 816 44.44 23.77 11.17
N SER A 817 45.26 24.83 11.10
CA SER A 817 46.21 25.09 10.01
C SER A 817 47.48 24.26 10.16
N ASP A 818 48.40 24.30 9.17
CA ASP A 818 49.74 23.71 9.25
C ASP A 818 50.54 24.18 10.47
N LYS A 819 50.27 25.37 11.01
CA LYS A 819 50.84 25.91 12.24
C LYS A 819 50.13 25.50 13.52
N ASN A 820 49.21 24.52 13.44
CA ASN A 820 48.35 24.02 14.51
C ASN A 820 47.50 25.12 15.19
N LYS A 821 47.22 26.23 14.53
CA LYS A 821 46.27 27.26 15.01
C LYS A 821 44.85 26.92 14.51
N LYS A 822 43.89 27.00 15.41
CA LYS A 822 42.47 26.82 15.04
C LYS A 822 42.04 27.87 14.00
N VAL A 823 41.38 27.43 12.92
CA VAL A 823 40.88 28.31 11.88
C VAL A 823 39.44 28.78 12.21
N SER A 824 38.94 29.84 11.59
CA SER A 824 37.61 30.39 11.84
C SER A 824 36.49 29.50 11.35
N SER A 825 35.23 29.67 11.86
CA SER A 825 34.04 29.12 11.23
C SER A 825 33.93 29.61 9.79
N GLY A 826 33.51 28.72 8.89
CA GLY A 826 33.37 29.07 7.47
C GLY A 826 33.47 27.82 6.57
N VAL A 827 33.45 28.10 5.27
CA VAL A 827 33.56 27.07 4.21
C VAL A 827 35.03 26.78 3.94
N TYR A 828 35.35 25.50 3.84
CA TYR A 828 36.65 24.98 3.45
C TYR A 828 36.47 23.95 2.34
N PHE A 829 37.56 23.73 1.58
CA PHE A 829 37.64 22.71 0.56
C PHE A 829 38.78 21.73 0.89
N TYR A 830 38.54 20.44 0.66
CA TYR A 830 39.65 19.46 0.67
C TYR A 830 39.86 18.95 -0.75
N GLU A 831 41.09 18.84 -1.13
CA GLU A 831 41.56 18.28 -2.42
C GLU A 831 42.35 17.04 -2.17
N ILE A 832 41.94 15.95 -2.82
CA ILE A 832 42.65 14.69 -2.85
C ILE A 832 43.21 14.49 -4.25
N ARG A 833 44.51 14.26 -4.37
CA ARG A 833 45.15 13.84 -5.61
C ARG A 833 45.78 12.47 -5.42
N VAL A 834 45.46 11.56 -6.34
CA VAL A 834 46.04 10.22 -6.43
C VAL A 834 46.66 10.10 -7.81
N ASP A 835 47.99 10.22 -7.89
CA ASP A 835 48.74 10.35 -9.16
C ASP A 835 48.15 11.44 -10.08
N THR A 836 47.45 11.06 -11.17
CA THR A 836 46.81 11.98 -12.13
C THR A 836 45.35 12.31 -11.82
N GLU A 837 44.75 11.57 -10.89
CA GLU A 837 43.35 11.76 -10.53
C GLU A 837 43.20 12.79 -9.41
N ARG A 838 42.07 13.50 -9.44
CA ARG A 838 41.77 14.59 -8.53
C ARG A 838 40.30 14.56 -8.08
N PHE A 839 40.07 14.70 -6.78
CA PHE A 839 38.77 14.91 -6.18
C PHE A 839 38.79 16.17 -5.31
N VAL A 840 37.72 16.97 -5.34
CA VAL A 840 37.55 18.15 -4.48
C VAL A 840 36.19 18.08 -3.79
N GLY A 841 36.16 18.18 -2.47
CA GLY A 841 34.98 18.21 -1.66
C GLY A 841 34.87 19.51 -0.86
N LYS A 842 33.64 19.91 -0.50
CA LYS A 842 33.29 21.10 0.30
C LYS A 842 32.92 20.66 1.73
N MET A 843 33.37 21.44 2.72
CA MET A 843 32.99 21.20 4.12
C MET A 843 32.76 22.52 4.87
N ASN A 844 31.89 22.50 5.86
CA ASN A 844 31.46 23.66 6.65
C ASN A 844 31.88 23.48 8.10
N LEU A 845 32.77 24.35 8.60
CA LEU A 845 33.14 24.40 10.01
C LEU A 845 32.24 25.39 10.76
N ILE A 846 31.54 24.92 11.78
CA ILE A 846 30.72 25.70 12.67
C ILE A 846 31.33 25.63 14.07
N LYS A 847 31.49 26.76 14.78
CA LYS A 847 32.00 26.79 16.16
C LYS A 847 30.92 27.25 17.08
#